data_4a44e3a105230b3ddc16da44eb21c8f5
#
_entry.id   4a44e3a105230b3ddc16da44eb21c8f5
#
_cell.length_a   1.000
_cell.length_b   1.000
_cell.length_c   1.000
_cell.angle_alpha   90.00
_cell.angle_beta   90.00
_cell.angle_gamma   90.00
#
_symmetry.space_group_name_H-M   'P 1'
#
loop_
_entity.id
_entity.type
_entity.pdbx_description
1 polymer ?
#
loop_
_entity_poly.entity_id
_entity_poly.type
_entity_poly.pdbx_seq_one_letter_code
_entity_poly.pdbx_strand_id
1 'polypeptide(L)'
;MLNITLLDGKKLKFPGKVNGHDIAKTISPSLAKKALVIKVNDSFKDLSTIIEKDSTVQIITLEDDYGLEVIRHDTAHVLAMAVQELFKDTQVTIGPVIENGFYYDFSRKKPFTDEDLVKIEEKMREIIDRDEPTTREVWDREKAIEHFKKKGELYKAEIIKSIPTKEEISIYFHGKWHDLCRGPHLTSTGKIGKAFKLTKLAGAYWRGDSNNEMLQRIYGTCWRNKKELDDYLHRIEEAEKRDHRKLGKVMNLFHFQEESPGAVFWHEAGWQLFQSLIDFMRQRQTEAGYREVNTPDILDKTLWEKSGHWEKFQEHMYTTKTPDERVFAIKPMNCPGCVQIFNQGLKSYRDLPLKLSEFGKVHRYESSGSLHGLMRVRSFTQDDAHIFCTENQITEESLKVTKLILDIYKAFGFENVILKYSDRPAKRVGDDKLWDKAEAALLEAVKASKLDYSINKGEGAFYGPKIEFVLRDTIGRDWQCGTLQVDLNLPGRLGATYIDKDGIKKNPVMLHRALFGSLERFIGILIEHYAGKLPLWLAPKQVAILPISQEFDDYAKKVSAELDKNKIRNIIDLKNEKINYKIREHSLSKTPILMICGSKEQENQSITLRRLGQEKQDTLPLREAVNLLVKESLAPKI
;
A
#
# COMPACT_ATOMS: atom_id res chain seq x y z
N MET A 1 32.79 15.91 -38.21
CA MET A 1 33.06 14.86 -37.18
C MET A 1 32.05 15.08 -36.07
N LEU A 2 31.25 14.07 -35.80
CA LEU A 2 30.24 14.08 -34.72
C LEU A 2 30.85 13.45 -33.46
N ASN A 3 30.71 14.10 -32.30
CA ASN A 3 31.23 13.61 -31.03
C ASN A 3 30.08 13.05 -30.20
N ILE A 4 30.15 11.78 -29.84
CA ILE A 4 29.23 11.12 -28.90
C ILE A 4 29.94 10.92 -27.59
N THR A 5 29.42 11.50 -26.52
CA THR A 5 29.95 11.37 -25.16
C THR A 5 29.16 10.29 -24.43
N LEU A 6 29.81 9.28 -23.89
CA LEU A 6 29.19 8.24 -23.07
C LEU A 6 29.12 8.69 -21.60
N LEU A 7 28.34 8.00 -20.76
CA LEU A 7 28.18 8.36 -19.34
C LEU A 7 29.49 8.31 -18.53
N ASP A 8 30.44 7.45 -18.93
CA ASP A 8 31.78 7.36 -18.33
C ASP A 8 32.72 8.49 -18.78
N GLY A 9 32.22 9.45 -19.60
CA GLY A 9 32.99 10.56 -20.15
C GLY A 9 33.79 10.22 -21.40
N LYS A 10 33.82 8.97 -21.87
CA LYS A 10 34.50 8.56 -23.09
C LYS A 10 33.83 9.19 -24.31
N LYS A 11 34.63 9.71 -25.24
CA LYS A 11 34.16 10.35 -26.47
C LYS A 11 34.43 9.43 -27.66
N LEU A 12 33.38 9.14 -28.43
CA LEU A 12 33.43 8.43 -29.70
C LEU A 12 33.29 9.43 -30.82
N LYS A 13 34.07 9.31 -31.88
CA LYS A 13 34.04 10.20 -33.08
C LYS A 13 33.49 9.45 -34.29
N PHE A 14 32.48 10.03 -34.94
CA PHE A 14 31.89 9.48 -36.14
C PHE A 14 32.06 10.47 -37.30
N PRO A 15 32.24 9.98 -38.53
CA PRO A 15 32.45 10.86 -39.73
C PRO A 15 31.22 11.63 -40.12
N GLY A 16 30.03 11.28 -39.61
CA GLY A 16 28.75 11.90 -39.93
C GLY A 16 27.65 11.45 -38.97
N LYS A 17 26.42 11.49 -39.39
CA LYS A 17 25.23 11.02 -38.67
C LYS A 17 25.42 9.56 -38.20
N VAL A 18 24.93 9.23 -37.01
CA VAL A 18 25.05 7.90 -36.45
C VAL A 18 23.76 7.52 -35.70
N ASN A 19 23.42 6.25 -35.65
CA ASN A 19 22.30 5.74 -34.84
C ASN A 19 22.79 5.00 -33.62
N GLY A 20 21.86 4.67 -32.71
CA GLY A 20 22.18 3.97 -31.44
C GLY A 20 22.77 2.59 -31.66
N HIS A 21 22.37 1.85 -32.70
CA HIS A 21 22.91 0.53 -32.99
C HIS A 21 24.40 0.59 -33.38
N ASP A 22 24.77 1.56 -34.24
CA ASP A 22 26.16 1.75 -34.66
C ASP A 22 27.04 2.22 -33.49
N ILE A 23 26.51 3.05 -32.58
CA ILE A 23 27.19 3.44 -31.35
C ILE A 23 27.42 2.21 -30.45
N ALA A 24 26.38 1.42 -30.22
CA ALA A 24 26.49 0.19 -29.40
C ALA A 24 27.49 -0.80 -30.00
N LYS A 25 27.48 -0.97 -31.33
CA LYS A 25 28.42 -1.84 -32.07
C LYS A 25 29.87 -1.35 -31.98
N THR A 26 30.08 -0.03 -31.98
CA THR A 26 31.39 0.59 -31.83
C THR A 26 31.95 0.36 -30.40
N ILE A 27 31.08 0.32 -29.40
CA ILE A 27 31.48 0.01 -28.02
C ILE A 27 31.82 -1.47 -27.89
N SER A 28 30.89 -2.37 -28.24
CA SER A 28 31.16 -3.81 -28.37
C SER A 28 30.02 -4.53 -29.13
N PRO A 29 30.36 -5.66 -29.83
CA PRO A 29 29.35 -6.50 -30.47
C PRO A 29 28.35 -7.12 -29.47
N SER A 30 28.79 -7.41 -28.25
CA SER A 30 27.94 -7.93 -27.19
C SER A 30 26.88 -6.91 -26.76
N LEU A 31 27.29 -5.63 -26.58
CA LEU A 31 26.39 -4.56 -26.21
C LEU A 31 25.34 -4.29 -27.33
N ALA A 32 25.77 -4.32 -28.60
CA ALA A 32 24.86 -4.15 -29.73
C ALA A 32 23.74 -5.19 -29.76
N LYS A 33 24.02 -6.44 -29.36
CA LYS A 33 22.99 -7.50 -29.24
C LYS A 33 22.02 -7.27 -28.09
N LYS A 34 22.51 -6.67 -26.98
CA LYS A 34 21.72 -6.42 -25.76
C LYS A 34 20.99 -5.06 -25.77
N ALA A 35 21.40 -4.15 -26.65
CA ALA A 35 20.81 -2.81 -26.74
C ALA A 35 19.34 -2.89 -27.13
N LEU A 36 18.50 -2.15 -26.39
CA LEU A 36 17.05 -2.05 -26.57
C LEU A 36 16.68 -0.68 -27.16
N VAL A 37 17.04 0.37 -26.46
CA VAL A 37 16.80 1.78 -26.83
C VAL A 37 18.01 2.62 -26.40
N ILE A 38 17.99 3.92 -26.71
CA ILE A 38 19.03 4.88 -26.28
C ILE A 38 18.42 6.03 -25.50
N LYS A 39 19.23 6.58 -24.59
CA LYS A 39 18.96 7.90 -24.01
C LYS A 39 19.91 8.90 -24.65
N VAL A 40 19.37 9.89 -25.37
CA VAL A 40 20.12 10.96 -26.00
C VAL A 40 19.88 12.22 -25.20
N ASN A 41 20.93 12.75 -24.56
CA ASN A 41 20.84 13.79 -23.54
C ASN A 41 19.83 13.33 -22.45
N ASP A 42 18.70 14.02 -22.31
CA ASP A 42 17.68 13.67 -21.30
C ASP A 42 16.45 12.95 -21.87
N SER A 43 16.48 12.56 -23.16
CA SER A 43 15.34 11.96 -23.85
C SER A 43 15.61 10.52 -24.29
N PHE A 44 14.69 9.61 -23.98
CA PHE A 44 14.71 8.25 -24.50
C PHE A 44 14.25 8.21 -25.96
N LYS A 45 14.93 7.45 -26.78
CA LYS A 45 14.72 7.33 -28.23
C LYS A 45 14.88 5.88 -28.69
N ASP A 46 14.27 5.57 -29.83
CA ASP A 46 14.49 4.29 -30.52
C ASP A 46 15.97 4.09 -30.82
N LEU A 47 16.42 2.86 -30.80
CA LEU A 47 17.81 2.51 -31.15
C LEU A 47 18.18 2.91 -32.59
N SER A 48 17.18 2.98 -33.48
CA SER A 48 17.34 3.41 -34.89
C SER A 48 17.39 4.94 -35.06
N THR A 49 17.14 5.73 -34.03
CA THR A 49 17.12 7.20 -34.12
C THR A 49 18.47 7.74 -34.58
N ILE A 50 18.43 8.59 -35.63
CA ILE A 50 19.60 9.24 -36.16
C ILE A 50 20.00 10.45 -35.32
N ILE A 51 21.26 10.47 -34.89
CA ILE A 51 21.87 11.56 -34.13
C ILE A 51 22.76 12.37 -35.09
N GLU A 52 22.50 13.68 -35.17
CA GLU A 52 23.14 14.58 -36.11
C GLU A 52 24.03 15.64 -35.45
N LYS A 53 23.91 15.78 -34.12
CA LYS A 53 24.62 16.80 -33.31
C LYS A 53 25.37 16.14 -32.18
N ASP A 54 26.45 16.77 -31.75
CA ASP A 54 27.19 16.33 -30.55
C ASP A 54 26.22 16.14 -29.37
N SER A 55 26.26 14.96 -28.75
CA SER A 55 25.26 14.54 -27.78
C SER A 55 25.88 13.57 -26.75
N THR A 56 25.30 13.56 -25.56
CA THR A 56 25.54 12.51 -24.57
C THR A 56 24.59 11.34 -24.86
N VAL A 57 25.14 10.12 -24.94
CA VAL A 57 24.35 8.92 -25.25
C VAL A 57 24.61 7.82 -24.22
N GLN A 58 23.51 7.25 -23.74
CA GLN A 58 23.52 6.01 -22.95
C GLN A 58 22.79 4.92 -23.75
N ILE A 59 23.42 3.74 -23.85
CA ILE A 59 22.74 2.55 -24.39
C ILE A 59 21.96 1.91 -23.25
N ILE A 60 20.67 1.70 -23.44
CA ILE A 60 19.78 1.06 -22.48
C ILE A 60 19.65 -0.41 -22.83
N THR A 61 19.81 -1.26 -21.84
CA THR A 61 19.71 -2.72 -21.93
C THR A 61 18.60 -3.23 -21.00
N LEU A 62 18.38 -4.54 -21.00
CA LEU A 62 17.38 -5.17 -20.10
C LEU A 62 17.76 -5.06 -18.61
N GLU A 63 19.03 -4.83 -18.30
CA GLU A 63 19.50 -4.66 -16.91
C GLU A 63 19.11 -3.29 -16.33
N ASP A 64 18.87 -2.31 -17.19
CA ASP A 64 18.40 -0.98 -16.81
C ASP A 64 16.90 -1.01 -16.50
N ASP A 65 16.45 -0.23 -15.51
CA ASP A 65 15.02 -0.18 -15.14
C ASP A 65 14.14 0.28 -16.31
N TYR A 66 14.59 1.28 -17.05
CA TYR A 66 13.88 1.74 -18.25
C TYR A 66 13.83 0.69 -19.35
N GLY A 67 14.80 -0.21 -19.44
CA GLY A 67 14.78 -1.35 -20.36
C GLY A 67 13.60 -2.29 -20.10
N LEU A 68 13.27 -2.54 -18.84
CA LEU A 68 12.10 -3.33 -18.46
C LEU A 68 10.78 -2.60 -18.78
N GLU A 69 10.73 -1.27 -18.60
CA GLU A 69 9.55 -0.46 -19.00
C GLU A 69 9.27 -0.56 -20.50
N VAL A 70 10.32 -0.46 -21.33
CA VAL A 70 10.18 -0.58 -22.78
C VAL A 70 9.68 -1.96 -23.18
N ILE A 71 10.19 -3.03 -22.57
CA ILE A 71 9.70 -4.39 -22.83
C ILE A 71 8.23 -4.52 -22.43
N ARG A 72 7.81 -4.00 -21.30
CA ARG A 72 6.40 -3.97 -20.88
C ARG A 72 5.52 -3.21 -21.87
N HIS A 73 6.03 -2.08 -22.36
CA HIS A 73 5.34 -1.27 -23.36
C HIS A 73 5.12 -2.03 -24.68
N ASP A 74 6.17 -2.64 -25.21
CA ASP A 74 6.07 -3.48 -26.41
C ASP A 74 5.21 -4.73 -26.20
N THR A 75 5.23 -5.31 -24.99
CA THR A 75 4.34 -6.43 -24.66
C THR A 75 2.87 -6.00 -24.71
N ALA A 76 2.55 -4.76 -24.31
CA ALA A 76 1.20 -4.21 -24.45
C ALA A 76 0.79 -4.05 -25.93
N HIS A 77 1.71 -3.65 -26.81
CA HIS A 77 1.46 -3.60 -28.26
C HIS A 77 1.24 -4.99 -28.85
N VAL A 78 2.06 -5.98 -28.44
CA VAL A 78 1.87 -7.38 -28.87
C VAL A 78 0.55 -7.96 -28.36
N LEU A 79 0.09 -7.57 -27.15
CA LEU A 79 -1.25 -7.90 -26.67
C LEU A 79 -2.33 -7.32 -27.60
N ALA A 80 -2.23 -6.05 -27.96
CA ALA A 80 -3.20 -5.41 -28.85
C ALA A 80 -3.22 -6.07 -30.25
N MET A 81 -2.04 -6.38 -30.77
CA MET A 81 -1.86 -7.10 -32.03
C MET A 81 -2.50 -8.50 -31.98
N ALA A 82 -2.25 -9.28 -30.91
CA ALA A 82 -2.82 -10.62 -30.72
C ALA A 82 -4.35 -10.58 -30.62
N VAL A 83 -4.88 -9.61 -29.89
CA VAL A 83 -6.33 -9.42 -29.76
C VAL A 83 -6.96 -9.10 -31.12
N GLN A 84 -6.38 -8.20 -31.92
CA GLN A 84 -6.92 -7.87 -33.24
C GLN A 84 -6.74 -8.98 -34.27
N GLU A 85 -5.71 -9.82 -34.16
CA GLU A 85 -5.57 -11.00 -35.02
C GLU A 85 -6.66 -12.06 -34.73
N LEU A 86 -7.02 -12.25 -33.46
CA LEU A 86 -8.03 -13.24 -33.05
C LEU A 86 -9.47 -12.70 -33.13
N PHE A 87 -9.65 -11.40 -32.84
CA PHE A 87 -10.96 -10.77 -32.69
C PHE A 87 -11.03 -9.49 -33.53
N LYS A 88 -11.31 -9.64 -34.80
CA LYS A 88 -11.25 -8.56 -35.80
C LYS A 88 -12.26 -7.41 -35.61
N ASP A 89 -13.29 -7.63 -34.77
CA ASP A 89 -14.31 -6.64 -34.39
C ASP A 89 -13.92 -5.79 -33.19
N THR A 90 -12.67 -5.90 -32.71
CA THR A 90 -12.19 -5.23 -31.51
C THR A 90 -11.41 -3.96 -31.84
N GLN A 91 -11.82 -2.83 -31.27
CA GLN A 91 -11.07 -1.58 -31.34
C GLN A 91 -10.05 -1.51 -30.17
N VAL A 92 -8.86 -1.01 -30.49
CA VAL A 92 -7.80 -0.78 -29.50
C VAL A 92 -7.82 0.68 -29.04
N THR A 93 -7.54 0.94 -27.76
CA THR A 93 -7.55 2.28 -27.22
C THR A 93 -6.18 2.71 -26.71
N ILE A 94 -5.85 2.45 -25.45
CA ILE A 94 -4.58 2.76 -24.81
C ILE A 94 -4.03 1.57 -24.04
N GLY A 95 -2.70 1.45 -24.00
CA GLY A 95 -1.98 0.38 -23.32
C GLY A 95 -0.77 0.88 -22.53
N PRO A 96 -0.93 1.59 -21.40
CA PRO A 96 0.19 2.10 -20.62
C PRO A 96 0.90 0.99 -19.81
N VAL A 97 2.16 1.25 -19.53
CA VAL A 97 2.94 0.51 -18.54
C VAL A 97 2.49 0.92 -17.14
N ILE A 98 2.47 -0.04 -16.22
CA ILE A 98 2.25 0.15 -14.80
C ILE A 98 3.40 -0.47 -14.00
N GLU A 99 3.49 -0.21 -12.70
CA GLU A 99 4.63 -0.56 -11.83
C GLU A 99 5.15 -2.00 -12.05
N ASN A 100 4.26 -3.01 -12.10
CA ASN A 100 4.65 -4.42 -12.23
C ASN A 100 4.11 -5.09 -13.49
N GLY A 101 3.81 -4.30 -14.53
CA GLY A 101 3.25 -4.86 -15.76
C GLY A 101 2.71 -3.80 -16.73
N PHE A 102 1.63 -4.13 -17.36
CA PHE A 102 0.94 -3.30 -18.33
C PHE A 102 -0.54 -3.66 -18.36
N TYR A 103 -1.34 -2.83 -19.00
CA TYR A 103 -2.68 -3.21 -19.43
C TYR A 103 -2.96 -2.66 -20.82
N TYR A 104 -4.03 -3.15 -21.45
CA TYR A 104 -4.57 -2.55 -22.65
C TYR A 104 -6.10 -2.54 -22.58
N ASP A 105 -6.71 -1.44 -23.02
CA ASP A 105 -8.16 -1.25 -23.05
C ASP A 105 -8.71 -1.51 -24.45
N PHE A 106 -9.80 -2.27 -24.52
CA PHE A 106 -10.44 -2.71 -25.75
C PHE A 106 -11.93 -2.36 -25.73
N SER A 107 -12.45 -1.86 -26.87
CA SER A 107 -13.89 -1.79 -27.10
C SER A 107 -14.30 -2.99 -27.97
N ARG A 108 -15.17 -3.83 -27.43
CA ARG A 108 -15.69 -5.04 -28.09
C ARG A 108 -17.10 -5.35 -27.58
N LYS A 109 -17.99 -5.76 -28.48
CA LYS A 109 -19.40 -6.11 -28.14
C LYS A 109 -19.50 -7.32 -27.25
N LYS A 110 -18.75 -8.40 -27.55
CA LYS A 110 -18.71 -9.63 -26.75
C LYS A 110 -17.61 -9.55 -25.69
N PRO A 111 -17.91 -9.69 -24.40
CA PRO A 111 -16.88 -9.70 -23.34
C PRO A 111 -15.83 -10.79 -23.54
N PHE A 112 -14.59 -10.49 -23.18
CA PHE A 112 -13.54 -11.50 -23.06
C PHE A 112 -13.81 -12.44 -21.89
N THR A 113 -13.35 -13.67 -22.02
CA THR A 113 -13.41 -14.70 -20.99
C THR A 113 -11.99 -15.09 -20.56
N ASP A 114 -11.87 -15.83 -19.45
CA ASP A 114 -10.57 -16.37 -19.01
C ASP A 114 -9.97 -17.33 -20.04
N GLU A 115 -10.82 -18.06 -20.78
CA GLU A 115 -10.37 -18.92 -21.90
C GLU A 115 -9.80 -18.09 -23.06
N ASP A 116 -10.36 -16.90 -23.32
CA ASP A 116 -9.83 -15.99 -24.33
C ASP A 116 -8.43 -15.49 -23.93
N LEU A 117 -8.17 -15.25 -22.64
CA LEU A 117 -6.83 -14.87 -22.17
C LEU A 117 -5.76 -15.91 -22.52
N VAL A 118 -6.07 -17.20 -22.39
CA VAL A 118 -5.15 -18.28 -22.76
C VAL A 118 -4.83 -18.23 -24.25
N LYS A 119 -5.85 -18.11 -25.09
CA LYS A 119 -5.68 -18.01 -26.57
C LYS A 119 -4.90 -16.77 -26.97
N ILE A 120 -5.18 -15.64 -26.33
CA ILE A 120 -4.45 -14.39 -26.58
C ILE A 120 -2.97 -14.56 -26.20
N GLU A 121 -2.68 -15.15 -25.05
CA GLU A 121 -1.30 -15.37 -24.61
C GLU A 121 -0.54 -16.31 -25.55
N GLU A 122 -1.16 -17.37 -26.06
CA GLU A 122 -0.57 -18.23 -27.08
C GLU A 122 -0.28 -17.46 -28.38
N LYS A 123 -1.22 -16.62 -28.82
CA LYS A 123 -1.05 -15.77 -29.99
C LYS A 123 0.07 -14.74 -29.80
N MET A 124 0.19 -14.15 -28.61
CA MET A 124 1.31 -13.26 -28.29
C MET A 124 2.65 -13.98 -28.41
N ARG A 125 2.77 -15.22 -27.95
CA ARG A 125 3.99 -16.04 -28.09
C ARG A 125 4.32 -16.30 -29.56
N GLU A 126 3.32 -16.58 -30.39
CA GLU A 126 3.47 -16.77 -31.84
C GLU A 126 3.98 -15.47 -32.51
N ILE A 127 3.43 -14.30 -32.14
CA ILE A 127 3.86 -13.00 -32.68
C ILE A 127 5.31 -12.70 -32.29
N ILE A 128 5.70 -12.99 -31.05
CA ILE A 128 7.08 -12.82 -30.59
C ILE A 128 8.02 -13.74 -31.37
N ASP A 129 7.62 -14.97 -31.63
CA ASP A 129 8.43 -15.93 -32.40
C ASP A 129 8.58 -15.54 -33.88
N ARG A 130 7.65 -14.75 -34.44
CA ARG A 130 7.78 -14.17 -35.79
C ARG A 130 8.90 -13.15 -35.90
N ASP A 131 9.34 -12.55 -34.77
CA ASP A 131 10.40 -11.52 -34.69
C ASP A 131 10.21 -10.38 -35.73
N GLU A 132 8.98 -9.85 -35.80
CA GLU A 132 8.62 -8.81 -36.76
C GLU A 132 9.34 -7.48 -36.45
N PRO A 133 9.93 -6.81 -37.46
CA PRO A 133 10.67 -5.57 -37.23
C PRO A 133 9.75 -4.43 -36.81
N THR A 134 10.26 -3.54 -35.95
CA THR A 134 9.58 -2.31 -35.56
C THR A 134 10.12 -1.12 -36.34
N THR A 135 9.22 -0.35 -36.94
CA THR A 135 9.55 0.89 -37.66
C THR A 135 8.65 2.03 -37.23
N ARG A 136 9.18 3.27 -37.28
CA ARG A 136 8.45 4.48 -36.89
C ARG A 136 8.24 5.37 -38.09
N GLU A 137 7.00 5.87 -38.28
CA GLU A 137 6.66 6.92 -39.23
C GLU A 137 6.01 8.11 -38.52
N VAL A 138 6.23 9.31 -39.05
CA VAL A 138 5.51 10.52 -38.63
C VAL A 138 4.49 10.85 -39.67
N TRP A 139 3.24 10.89 -39.29
CA TRP A 139 2.14 11.15 -40.19
C TRP A 139 1.55 12.55 -40.00
N ASP A 140 1.00 13.10 -41.10
CA ASP A 140 0.11 14.25 -41.00
C ASP A 140 -1.11 13.89 -40.14
N ARG A 141 -1.56 14.83 -39.30
CA ARG A 141 -2.64 14.63 -38.33
C ARG A 141 -3.95 14.22 -39.00
N GLU A 142 -4.35 14.94 -40.07
CA GLU A 142 -5.63 14.68 -40.73
C GLU A 142 -5.57 13.34 -41.47
N LYS A 143 -4.44 13.03 -42.08
CA LYS A 143 -4.20 11.73 -42.72
C LYS A 143 -4.30 10.60 -41.71
N ALA A 144 -3.73 10.77 -40.51
CA ALA A 144 -3.79 9.77 -39.45
C ALA A 144 -5.24 9.58 -38.95
N ILE A 145 -5.97 10.66 -38.70
CA ILE A 145 -7.38 10.61 -38.27
C ILE A 145 -8.23 9.87 -39.32
N GLU A 146 -8.08 10.21 -40.59
CA GLU A 146 -8.83 9.58 -41.68
C GLU A 146 -8.51 8.08 -41.77
N HIS A 147 -7.23 7.73 -41.68
CA HIS A 147 -6.77 6.35 -41.73
C HIS A 147 -7.40 5.50 -40.62
N PHE A 148 -7.30 5.94 -39.36
CA PHE A 148 -7.87 5.18 -38.21
C PHE A 148 -9.40 5.12 -38.28
N LYS A 149 -10.09 6.16 -38.77
CA LYS A 149 -11.54 6.11 -39.04
C LYS A 149 -11.90 5.06 -40.08
N LYS A 150 -11.18 5.01 -41.21
CA LYS A 150 -11.40 4.01 -42.26
C LYS A 150 -11.15 2.58 -41.78
N LYS A 151 -10.20 2.41 -40.85
CA LYS A 151 -9.88 1.14 -40.22
C LYS A 151 -10.92 0.72 -39.15
N GLY A 152 -11.84 1.63 -38.77
CA GLY A 152 -12.83 1.38 -37.70
C GLY A 152 -12.30 1.67 -36.28
N GLU A 153 -11.10 2.22 -36.15
CA GLU A 153 -10.44 2.54 -34.88
C GLU A 153 -10.83 3.96 -34.41
N LEU A 154 -12.08 4.13 -34.01
CA LEU A 154 -12.65 5.45 -33.68
C LEU A 154 -11.98 6.09 -32.47
N TYR A 155 -11.63 5.30 -31.46
CA TYR A 155 -10.92 5.78 -30.26
C TYR A 155 -9.53 6.32 -30.59
N LYS A 156 -8.78 5.69 -31.52
CA LYS A 156 -7.49 6.23 -31.99
C LYS A 156 -7.65 7.55 -32.69
N ALA A 157 -8.66 7.67 -33.54
CA ALA A 157 -8.97 8.95 -34.24
C ALA A 157 -9.34 10.04 -33.22
N GLU A 158 -10.06 9.72 -32.13
CA GLU A 158 -10.39 10.65 -31.06
C GLU A 158 -9.14 11.07 -30.26
N ILE A 159 -8.27 10.10 -29.90
CA ILE A 159 -7.01 10.38 -29.21
C ILE A 159 -6.15 11.35 -30.02
N ILE A 160 -5.97 11.11 -31.34
CA ILE A 160 -5.18 11.97 -32.21
C ILE A 160 -5.70 13.41 -32.21
N LYS A 161 -7.03 13.61 -32.19
CA LYS A 161 -7.64 14.96 -32.12
C LYS A 161 -7.30 15.67 -30.80
N SER A 162 -7.13 14.94 -29.71
CA SER A 162 -6.82 15.49 -28.37
C SER A 162 -5.33 15.79 -28.15
N ILE A 163 -4.43 15.28 -29.01
CA ILE A 163 -2.99 15.56 -28.93
C ILE A 163 -2.75 17.03 -29.30
N PRO A 164 -1.95 17.81 -28.54
CA PRO A 164 -1.62 19.19 -28.83
C PRO A 164 -1.10 19.37 -30.27
N THR A 165 -1.47 20.46 -30.92
CA THR A 165 -1.13 20.70 -32.38
C THR A 165 0.37 20.76 -32.66
N LYS A 166 1.18 21.08 -31.64
CA LYS A 166 2.66 21.14 -31.76
C LYS A 166 3.34 19.78 -31.68
N GLU A 167 2.62 18.73 -31.22
CA GLU A 167 3.18 17.39 -31.10
C GLU A 167 3.06 16.62 -32.40
N GLU A 168 4.10 15.85 -32.73
CA GLU A 168 4.12 14.93 -33.87
C GLU A 168 3.17 13.76 -33.66
N ILE A 169 2.54 13.29 -34.71
CA ILE A 169 1.74 12.08 -34.74
C ILE A 169 2.63 10.93 -35.23
N SER A 170 3.14 10.14 -34.31
CA SER A 170 3.99 9.00 -34.64
C SER A 170 3.18 7.71 -34.65
N ILE A 171 3.41 6.93 -35.68
CA ILE A 171 2.81 5.62 -35.93
C ILE A 171 3.95 4.59 -35.90
N TYR A 172 3.80 3.57 -35.06
CA TYR A 172 4.74 2.47 -34.97
C TYR A 172 4.16 1.24 -35.66
N PHE A 173 4.95 0.63 -36.50
CA PHE A 173 4.62 -0.59 -37.20
C PHE A 173 5.38 -1.76 -36.59
N HIS A 174 4.68 -2.86 -36.31
CA HIS A 174 5.24 -4.17 -35.98
C HIS A 174 4.87 -5.10 -37.15
N GLY A 175 5.79 -5.24 -38.10
CA GLY A 175 5.48 -5.88 -39.36
C GLY A 175 4.37 -5.14 -40.13
N LYS A 176 3.21 -5.79 -40.32
CA LYS A 176 2.04 -5.21 -41.00
C LYS A 176 1.06 -4.50 -40.05
N TRP A 177 1.11 -4.83 -38.78
CA TRP A 177 0.27 -4.20 -37.75
C TRP A 177 0.88 -2.86 -37.33
N HIS A 178 0.04 -1.90 -37.00
CA HIS A 178 0.51 -0.58 -36.56
C HIS A 178 -0.44 0.07 -35.57
N ASP A 179 0.12 0.93 -34.75
CA ASP A 179 -0.60 1.70 -33.75
C ASP A 179 -0.03 3.10 -33.55
N LEU A 180 -0.88 4.01 -33.03
CA LEU A 180 -0.49 5.34 -32.56
C LEU A 180 0.31 5.20 -31.26
N CYS A 181 1.55 5.65 -31.24
CA CYS A 181 2.38 5.63 -30.06
C CYS A 181 3.47 6.72 -30.07
N ARG A 182 3.88 7.14 -28.85
CA ARG A 182 5.01 8.07 -28.66
C ARG A 182 6.37 7.38 -28.70
N GLY A 183 6.40 6.08 -28.41
CA GLY A 183 7.64 5.32 -28.24
C GLY A 183 8.43 5.69 -26.99
N PRO A 184 9.70 5.29 -26.86
CA PRO A 184 10.41 4.44 -27.82
C PRO A 184 9.99 2.96 -27.76
N HIS A 185 10.34 2.22 -28.82
CA HIS A 185 10.06 0.80 -28.97
C HIS A 185 11.32 -0.03 -29.22
N LEU A 186 11.20 -1.34 -28.98
CA LEU A 186 12.21 -2.33 -29.34
C LEU A 186 12.39 -2.42 -30.85
N THR A 187 13.51 -2.95 -31.31
CA THR A 187 13.79 -3.09 -32.76
C THR A 187 12.97 -4.18 -33.43
N SER A 188 12.44 -5.14 -32.67
CA SER A 188 11.55 -6.20 -33.17
C SER A 188 10.76 -6.85 -32.03
N THR A 189 9.67 -7.52 -32.37
CA THR A 189 8.80 -8.23 -31.41
C THR A 189 9.52 -9.35 -30.66
N GLY A 190 10.52 -9.99 -31.29
CA GLY A 190 11.31 -11.06 -30.67
C GLY A 190 12.17 -10.61 -29.49
N LYS A 191 12.49 -9.31 -29.39
CA LYS A 191 13.25 -8.73 -28.28
C LYS A 191 12.48 -8.71 -26.96
N ILE A 192 11.18 -8.88 -26.97
CA ILE A 192 10.33 -8.95 -25.77
C ILE A 192 10.68 -10.18 -24.92
N GLY A 193 10.97 -11.31 -25.56
CA GLY A 193 11.15 -12.59 -24.88
C GLY A 193 9.80 -13.22 -24.43
N LYS A 194 9.89 -14.30 -23.64
CA LYS A 194 8.71 -15.10 -23.26
C LYS A 194 8.36 -15.03 -21.76
N ALA A 195 8.99 -14.12 -21.03
CA ALA A 195 8.77 -13.97 -19.58
C ALA A 195 7.60 -13.04 -19.28
N PHE A 196 6.44 -13.31 -19.84
CA PHE A 196 5.20 -12.56 -19.63
C PHE A 196 4.02 -13.47 -19.31
N LYS A 197 2.97 -12.88 -18.71
CA LYS A 197 1.72 -13.54 -18.36
C LYS A 197 0.57 -12.55 -18.41
N LEU A 198 -0.57 -12.92 -19.00
CA LEU A 198 -1.83 -12.20 -18.84
C LEU A 198 -2.45 -12.60 -17.50
N THR A 199 -2.92 -11.62 -16.71
CA THR A 199 -3.26 -11.86 -15.30
C THR A 199 -4.74 -11.77 -14.98
N LYS A 200 -5.46 -10.80 -15.53
CA LYS A 200 -6.88 -10.61 -15.24
C LYS A 200 -7.62 -9.75 -16.26
N LEU A 201 -8.94 -9.88 -16.25
CA LEU A 201 -9.90 -9.03 -16.95
C LEU A 201 -10.52 -8.02 -15.97
N ALA A 202 -10.80 -6.81 -16.43
CA ALA A 202 -11.55 -5.80 -15.69
C ALA A 202 -12.35 -4.90 -16.63
N GLY A 203 -13.37 -4.23 -16.12
CA GLY A 203 -14.02 -3.11 -16.80
C GLY A 203 -13.28 -1.80 -16.50
N ALA A 204 -13.26 -0.89 -17.46
CA ALA A 204 -12.73 0.47 -17.28
C ALA A 204 -13.52 1.46 -18.13
N TYR A 205 -13.98 2.56 -17.54
CA TYR A 205 -14.67 3.60 -18.32
C TYR A 205 -13.68 4.36 -19.18
N TRP A 206 -14.09 4.64 -20.42
CA TRP A 206 -13.29 5.46 -21.34
C TRP A 206 -12.90 6.79 -20.67
N ARG A 207 -11.62 7.13 -20.67
CA ARG A 207 -11.04 8.31 -20.00
C ARG A 207 -11.32 8.42 -18.50
N GLY A 208 -11.72 7.32 -17.84
CA GLY A 208 -12.00 7.29 -16.41
C GLY A 208 -13.33 7.95 -16.01
N ASP A 209 -14.16 8.35 -16.96
CA ASP A 209 -15.47 8.98 -16.70
C ASP A 209 -16.57 7.92 -16.76
N SER A 210 -17.31 7.74 -15.68
CA SER A 210 -18.42 6.78 -15.56
C SER A 210 -19.60 7.05 -16.51
N ASN A 211 -19.66 8.23 -17.12
CA ASN A 211 -20.66 8.55 -18.14
C ASN A 211 -20.28 8.05 -19.54
N ASN A 212 -19.02 7.65 -19.74
CA ASN A 212 -18.54 7.11 -21.00
C ASN A 212 -18.73 5.60 -21.08
N GLU A 213 -18.48 5.05 -22.29
CA GLU A 213 -18.56 3.62 -22.54
C GLU A 213 -17.60 2.82 -21.66
N MET A 214 -18.07 1.68 -21.16
CA MET A 214 -17.25 0.74 -20.40
C MET A 214 -16.44 -0.14 -21.38
N LEU A 215 -15.13 -0.01 -21.34
CA LEU A 215 -14.17 -0.80 -22.08
C LEU A 215 -13.78 -2.05 -21.29
N GLN A 216 -13.17 -3.00 -21.99
CA GLN A 216 -12.63 -4.21 -21.41
C GLN A 216 -11.12 -4.06 -21.28
N ARG A 217 -10.62 -4.17 -20.07
CA ARG A 217 -9.20 -4.05 -19.75
C ARG A 217 -8.58 -5.43 -19.52
N ILE A 218 -7.52 -5.72 -20.27
CA ILE A 218 -6.69 -6.90 -20.06
C ILE A 218 -5.40 -6.47 -19.38
N TYR A 219 -5.12 -7.03 -18.20
CA TYR A 219 -3.86 -6.83 -17.48
C TYR A 219 -2.86 -7.91 -17.83
N GLY A 220 -1.59 -7.53 -17.90
CA GLY A 220 -0.48 -8.44 -18.05
C GLY A 220 0.75 -7.98 -17.27
N THR A 221 1.69 -8.89 -17.13
CA THR A 221 2.99 -8.63 -16.51
C THR A 221 4.10 -9.15 -17.42
N CYS A 222 5.26 -8.49 -17.42
CA CYS A 222 6.43 -8.93 -18.16
C CYS A 222 7.71 -8.63 -17.34
N TRP A 223 8.67 -9.57 -17.38
CA TRP A 223 9.87 -9.58 -16.55
C TRP A 223 11.11 -9.90 -17.39
N ARG A 224 12.31 -9.67 -16.83
CA ARG A 224 13.58 -9.87 -17.52
C ARG A 224 13.80 -11.32 -17.93
N ASN A 225 13.31 -12.25 -17.11
CA ASN A 225 13.47 -13.69 -17.31
C ASN A 225 12.34 -14.47 -16.62
N LYS A 226 12.29 -15.78 -16.92
CA LYS A 226 11.27 -16.66 -16.36
C LYS A 226 11.30 -16.73 -14.84
N LYS A 227 12.49 -16.70 -14.23
CA LYS A 227 12.62 -16.75 -12.77
C LYS A 227 11.95 -15.55 -12.11
N GLU A 228 12.21 -14.32 -12.58
CA GLU A 228 11.56 -13.12 -12.07
C GLU A 228 10.02 -13.16 -12.25
N LEU A 229 9.55 -13.68 -13.38
CA LEU A 229 8.13 -13.88 -13.62
C LEU A 229 7.54 -14.89 -12.63
N ASP A 230 8.16 -16.05 -12.45
CA ASP A 230 7.69 -17.09 -11.55
C ASP A 230 7.69 -16.60 -10.08
N ASP A 231 8.73 -15.86 -9.66
CA ASP A 231 8.83 -15.24 -8.34
C ASP A 231 7.70 -14.20 -8.13
N TYR A 232 7.38 -13.42 -9.16
CA TYR A 232 6.27 -12.46 -9.11
C TYR A 232 4.91 -13.14 -9.01
N LEU A 233 4.65 -14.15 -9.85
CA LEU A 233 3.39 -14.90 -9.84
C LEU A 233 3.20 -15.64 -8.51
N HIS A 234 4.26 -16.21 -7.95
CA HIS A 234 4.22 -16.82 -6.62
C HIS A 234 3.86 -15.79 -5.53
N ARG A 235 4.43 -14.58 -5.58
CA ARG A 235 4.06 -13.50 -4.64
C ARG A 235 2.59 -13.11 -4.74
N ILE A 236 2.05 -13.02 -5.95
CA ILE A 236 0.61 -12.73 -6.16
C ILE A 236 -0.27 -13.84 -5.59
N GLU A 237 0.06 -15.10 -5.86
CA GLU A 237 -0.66 -16.26 -5.31
C GLU A 237 -0.63 -16.28 -3.77
N GLU A 238 0.54 -16.04 -3.19
CA GLU A 238 0.69 -15.93 -1.74
C GLU A 238 -0.10 -14.75 -1.17
N ALA A 239 -0.11 -13.60 -1.85
CA ALA A 239 -0.92 -12.45 -1.45
C ALA A 239 -2.42 -12.78 -1.44
N GLU A 240 -2.92 -13.50 -2.45
CA GLU A 240 -4.32 -13.95 -2.51
C GLU A 240 -4.69 -14.95 -1.42
N LYS A 241 -3.78 -15.86 -1.06
CA LYS A 241 -3.97 -16.81 0.05
C LYS A 241 -4.02 -16.10 1.40
N ARG A 242 -3.34 -14.96 1.52
CA ARG A 242 -3.23 -14.15 2.74
C ARG A 242 -4.25 -13.04 2.84
N ASP A 243 -5.09 -12.83 1.80
CA ASP A 243 -6.08 -11.75 1.77
C ASP A 243 -6.91 -11.71 3.06
N HIS A 244 -6.79 -10.59 3.80
CA HIS A 244 -7.46 -10.39 5.09
C HIS A 244 -8.97 -10.51 5.01
N ARG A 245 -9.60 -10.27 3.85
CA ARG A 245 -11.05 -10.42 3.65
C ARG A 245 -11.45 -11.90 3.66
N LYS A 246 -10.64 -12.76 3.01
CA LYS A 246 -10.84 -14.21 3.00
C LYS A 246 -10.55 -14.81 4.38
N LEU A 247 -9.41 -14.47 4.96
CA LEU A 247 -9.00 -14.96 6.28
C LEU A 247 -9.91 -14.43 7.38
N GLY A 248 -10.30 -13.15 7.34
CA GLY A 248 -11.23 -12.55 8.29
C GLY A 248 -12.59 -13.24 8.33
N LYS A 249 -13.10 -13.66 7.16
CA LYS A 249 -14.33 -14.47 7.06
C LYS A 249 -14.15 -15.85 7.68
N VAL A 250 -13.05 -16.54 7.36
CA VAL A 250 -12.74 -17.89 7.90
C VAL A 250 -12.54 -17.86 9.42
N MET A 251 -11.88 -16.83 9.93
CA MET A 251 -11.64 -16.62 11.36
C MET A 251 -12.84 -15.98 12.08
N ASN A 252 -13.90 -15.62 11.36
CA ASN A 252 -15.10 -14.94 11.89
C ASN A 252 -14.76 -13.64 12.62
N LEU A 253 -13.94 -12.76 11.99
CA LEU A 253 -13.48 -11.53 12.63
C LEU A 253 -14.38 -10.33 12.35
N PHE A 254 -14.85 -10.17 11.12
CA PHE A 254 -15.63 -9.01 10.68
C PHE A 254 -16.38 -9.26 9.38
N HIS A 255 -17.31 -8.35 9.06
CA HIS A 255 -17.91 -8.24 7.73
C HIS A 255 -18.17 -6.76 7.35
N PHE A 256 -18.51 -6.55 6.09
CA PHE A 256 -19.01 -5.29 5.54
C PHE A 256 -20.39 -5.50 4.94
N GLN A 257 -21.24 -4.47 4.96
CA GLN A 257 -22.57 -4.51 4.36
C GLN A 257 -22.96 -3.15 3.77
N GLU A 258 -24.03 -3.14 2.96
CA GLU A 258 -24.41 -1.99 2.14
C GLU A 258 -24.95 -0.80 2.96
N GLU A 259 -25.54 -1.05 4.13
CA GLU A 259 -26.09 -0.01 4.98
C GLU A 259 -25.02 0.90 5.60
N SER A 260 -23.76 0.45 5.63
CA SER A 260 -22.64 1.24 6.12
C SER A 260 -21.36 0.99 5.29
N PRO A 261 -21.33 1.45 4.04
CA PRO A 261 -20.23 1.17 3.13
C PRO A 261 -18.91 1.80 3.63
N GLY A 262 -17.89 0.96 3.78
CA GLY A 262 -16.59 1.38 4.31
C GLY A 262 -16.52 1.49 5.84
N ALA A 263 -17.52 0.99 6.58
CA ALA A 263 -17.44 0.79 8.03
C ALA A 263 -17.44 -0.70 8.37
N VAL A 264 -16.69 -1.07 9.38
CA VAL A 264 -16.46 -2.46 9.77
C VAL A 264 -17.47 -2.91 10.82
N PHE A 265 -18.13 -4.03 10.58
CA PHE A 265 -18.91 -4.75 11.60
C PHE A 265 -17.99 -5.80 12.24
N TRP A 266 -17.50 -5.51 13.44
CA TRP A 266 -16.63 -6.41 14.18
C TRP A 266 -17.43 -7.51 14.87
N HIS A 267 -17.07 -8.77 14.62
CA HIS A 267 -17.57 -9.90 15.38
C HIS A 267 -16.80 -10.04 16.71
N GLU A 268 -17.28 -10.89 17.60
CA GLU A 268 -16.65 -11.09 18.92
C GLU A 268 -15.12 -11.32 18.83
N ALA A 269 -14.71 -12.26 17.97
CA ALA A 269 -13.28 -12.57 17.81
C ALA A 269 -12.48 -11.39 17.23
N GLY A 270 -13.04 -10.68 16.26
CA GLY A 270 -12.40 -9.48 15.70
C GLY A 270 -12.31 -8.34 16.68
N TRP A 271 -13.37 -8.13 17.46
CA TRP A 271 -13.38 -7.13 18.51
C TRP A 271 -12.38 -7.44 19.64
N GLN A 272 -12.23 -8.72 20.01
CA GLN A 272 -11.22 -9.15 20.96
C GLN A 272 -9.79 -8.84 20.45
N LEU A 273 -9.50 -9.09 19.18
CA LEU A 273 -8.22 -8.73 18.58
C LEU A 273 -8.01 -7.21 18.61
N PHE A 274 -9.03 -6.44 18.28
CA PHE A 274 -9.02 -4.98 18.30
C PHE A 274 -8.71 -4.43 19.69
N GLN A 275 -9.38 -4.96 20.73
CA GLN A 275 -9.12 -4.56 22.12
C GLN A 275 -7.72 -4.96 22.59
N SER A 276 -7.22 -6.13 22.18
CA SER A 276 -5.85 -6.56 22.53
C SER A 276 -4.78 -5.60 21.97
N LEU A 277 -5.01 -5.01 20.79
CA LEU A 277 -4.13 -3.97 20.23
C LEU A 277 -4.22 -2.67 21.03
N ILE A 278 -5.43 -2.24 21.41
CA ILE A 278 -5.63 -1.05 22.23
C ILE A 278 -4.93 -1.22 23.58
N ASP A 279 -5.12 -2.34 24.25
CA ASP A 279 -4.53 -2.58 25.57
C ASP A 279 -3.00 -2.61 25.51
N PHE A 280 -2.43 -3.26 24.50
CA PHE A 280 -0.99 -3.23 24.25
C PHE A 280 -0.50 -1.80 24.04
N MET A 281 -1.14 -1.05 23.15
CA MET A 281 -0.73 0.32 22.84
C MET A 281 -0.91 1.26 24.03
N ARG A 282 -2.03 1.15 24.77
CA ARG A 282 -2.30 1.95 25.98
C ARG A 282 -1.20 1.79 27.02
N GLN A 283 -0.77 0.54 27.25
CA GLN A 283 0.35 0.29 28.15
C GLN A 283 1.62 0.99 27.68
N ARG A 284 1.98 0.85 26.41
CA ARG A 284 3.21 1.48 25.85
C ARG A 284 3.16 3.00 25.86
N GLN A 285 2.01 3.57 25.58
CA GLN A 285 1.80 5.02 25.65
C GLN A 285 1.93 5.52 27.10
N THR A 286 1.35 4.82 28.06
CA THR A 286 1.48 5.17 29.48
C THR A 286 2.94 5.12 29.94
N GLU A 287 3.68 4.07 29.60
CA GLU A 287 5.11 3.92 29.89
C GLU A 287 5.95 5.04 29.24
N ALA A 288 5.56 5.54 28.06
CA ALA A 288 6.21 6.66 27.36
C ALA A 288 5.73 8.05 27.82
N GLY A 289 4.89 8.12 28.89
CA GLY A 289 4.44 9.36 29.52
C GLY A 289 3.27 10.06 28.82
N TYR A 290 2.52 9.37 27.97
CA TYR A 290 1.29 9.90 27.39
C TYR A 290 0.12 9.83 28.37
N ARG A 291 -0.77 10.83 28.28
CA ARG A 291 -2.04 10.88 28.99
C ARG A 291 -3.17 10.64 28.00
N GLU A 292 -3.98 9.60 28.23
CA GLU A 292 -5.11 9.29 27.35
C GLU A 292 -6.25 10.28 27.57
N VAL A 293 -6.79 10.81 26.49
CA VAL A 293 -7.94 11.73 26.45
C VAL A 293 -8.97 11.23 25.46
N ASN A 294 -10.15 11.85 25.44
CA ASN A 294 -11.19 11.57 24.44
C ASN A 294 -11.87 12.88 24.04
N THR A 295 -12.01 13.12 22.76
CA THR A 295 -12.66 14.30 22.19
C THR A 295 -14.00 13.95 21.53
N PRO A 296 -14.98 14.88 21.49
CA PRO A 296 -16.28 14.63 20.86
C PRO A 296 -16.16 14.22 19.39
N ASP A 297 -17.03 13.31 18.95
CA ASP A 297 -17.04 12.84 17.55
C ASP A 297 -17.69 13.86 16.61
N ILE A 298 -18.63 14.67 17.10
CA ILE A 298 -19.37 15.67 16.31
C ILE A 298 -19.03 17.05 16.85
N LEU A 299 -18.50 17.91 16.00
CA LEU A 299 -18.05 19.25 16.35
C LEU A 299 -18.59 20.29 15.38
N ASP A 300 -18.86 21.49 15.89
CA ASP A 300 -19.37 22.62 15.12
C ASP A 300 -18.39 23.02 13.99
N LYS A 301 -18.95 23.43 12.86
CA LYS A 301 -18.22 23.88 11.67
C LYS A 301 -17.17 24.95 11.98
N THR A 302 -17.43 25.85 12.92
CA THR A 302 -16.53 26.95 13.26
C THR A 302 -15.16 26.50 13.74
N LEU A 303 -15.05 25.35 14.41
CA LEU A 303 -13.76 24.78 14.80
C LEU A 303 -12.95 24.31 13.58
N TRP A 304 -13.65 23.74 12.60
CA TRP A 304 -13.03 23.28 11.35
C TRP A 304 -12.60 24.43 10.44
N GLU A 305 -13.34 25.53 10.44
CA GLU A 305 -12.95 26.77 9.74
C GLU A 305 -11.70 27.39 10.37
N LYS A 306 -11.67 27.54 11.70
CA LYS A 306 -10.51 28.09 12.42
C LYS A 306 -9.25 27.25 12.18
N SER A 307 -9.36 25.94 12.20
CA SER A 307 -8.22 25.04 11.96
C SER A 307 -7.79 24.94 10.49
N GLY A 308 -8.61 25.39 9.53
CA GLY A 308 -8.37 25.31 8.10
C GLY A 308 -8.78 23.98 7.45
N HIS A 309 -9.31 23.04 8.23
CA HIS A 309 -9.80 21.75 7.69
C HIS A 309 -10.98 21.95 6.75
N TRP A 310 -11.87 22.91 7.06
CA TRP A 310 -13.03 23.19 6.23
C TRP A 310 -12.63 23.59 4.81
N GLU A 311 -11.62 24.42 4.65
CA GLU A 311 -11.16 24.88 3.33
C GLU A 311 -10.36 23.83 2.56
N LYS A 312 -9.54 23.03 3.26
CA LYS A 312 -8.56 22.14 2.62
C LYS A 312 -8.98 20.68 2.57
N PHE A 313 -9.98 20.27 3.35
CA PHE A 313 -10.34 18.87 3.56
C PHE A 313 -11.86 18.60 3.49
N GLN A 314 -12.68 19.59 3.13
CA GLN A 314 -14.15 19.50 3.15
C GLN A 314 -14.70 18.35 2.31
N GLU A 315 -14.10 18.05 1.17
CA GLU A 315 -14.51 16.96 0.26
C GLU A 315 -14.47 15.57 0.92
N HIS A 316 -13.69 15.43 1.99
CA HIS A 316 -13.58 14.20 2.77
C HIS A 316 -14.38 14.21 4.08
N MET A 317 -15.15 15.24 4.35
CA MET A 317 -15.89 15.40 5.62
C MET A 317 -17.34 14.96 5.49
N TYR A 318 -17.83 14.25 6.51
CA TYR A 318 -19.26 14.05 6.72
C TYR A 318 -19.83 15.24 7.49
N THR A 319 -20.83 15.88 6.93
CA THR A 319 -21.48 17.03 7.55
C THR A 319 -22.97 16.76 7.79
N THR A 320 -23.52 17.38 8.84
CA THR A 320 -24.94 17.34 9.18
C THR A 320 -25.43 18.72 9.56
N LYS A 321 -26.73 18.96 9.38
CA LYS A 321 -27.39 20.20 9.75
C LYS A 321 -28.45 19.87 10.78
N THR A 322 -28.44 20.59 11.89
CA THR A 322 -29.40 20.42 12.98
C THR A 322 -30.68 21.24 12.72
N PRO A 323 -31.79 20.95 13.42
CA PRO A 323 -33.05 21.71 13.24
C PRO A 323 -32.92 23.22 13.47
N ASP A 324 -32.00 23.67 14.27
CA ASP A 324 -31.64 25.08 14.50
C ASP A 324 -30.67 25.66 13.46
N GLU A 325 -30.56 25.00 12.29
CA GLU A 325 -29.74 25.41 11.13
C GLU A 325 -28.22 25.42 11.33
N ARG A 326 -27.69 24.93 12.47
CA ARG A 326 -26.25 24.81 12.71
C ARG A 326 -25.67 23.67 11.91
N VAL A 327 -24.45 23.88 11.38
CA VAL A 327 -23.71 22.87 10.63
C VAL A 327 -22.65 22.26 11.53
N PHE A 328 -22.67 20.94 11.61
CA PHE A 328 -21.68 20.14 12.32
C PHE A 328 -20.97 19.22 11.35
N ALA A 329 -19.77 18.80 11.73
CA ALA A 329 -19.06 17.74 11.03
C ALA A 329 -18.69 16.61 11.99
N ILE A 330 -18.77 15.37 11.49
CA ILE A 330 -18.16 14.23 12.17
C ILE A 330 -16.66 14.37 11.99
N LYS A 331 -15.89 14.27 13.08
CA LYS A 331 -14.45 14.57 13.05
C LYS A 331 -13.70 13.69 12.03
N PRO A 332 -12.98 14.28 11.07
CA PRO A 332 -12.08 13.57 10.17
C PRO A 332 -10.67 13.38 10.76
N MET A 333 -10.37 14.14 11.82
CA MET A 333 -9.09 14.18 12.55
C MET A 333 -9.33 14.56 14.01
N ASN A 334 -8.42 14.19 14.91
CA ASN A 334 -8.54 14.46 16.35
C ASN A 334 -7.87 15.77 16.78
N CYS A 335 -6.93 16.29 15.97
CA CYS A 335 -6.06 17.40 16.32
C CYS A 335 -6.79 18.68 16.81
N PRO A 336 -7.85 19.19 16.18
CA PRO A 336 -8.52 20.39 16.68
C PRO A 336 -9.17 20.18 18.05
N GLY A 337 -9.75 19.00 18.31
CA GLY A 337 -10.31 18.63 19.61
C GLY A 337 -9.24 18.56 20.68
N CYS A 338 -8.09 17.96 20.39
CA CYS A 338 -6.97 17.86 21.30
C CYS A 338 -6.42 19.23 21.72
N VAL A 339 -6.33 20.18 20.76
CA VAL A 339 -5.93 21.56 21.08
C VAL A 339 -6.92 22.24 22.03
N GLN A 340 -8.22 21.94 21.94
CA GLN A 340 -9.22 22.48 22.89
C GLN A 340 -9.00 21.96 24.32
N ILE A 341 -8.51 20.70 24.47
CA ILE A 341 -8.11 20.16 25.79
C ILE A 341 -6.85 20.88 26.30
N PHE A 342 -5.85 21.10 25.44
CA PHE A 342 -4.64 21.86 25.79
C PHE A 342 -5.00 23.26 26.28
N ASN A 343 -5.96 23.94 25.67
CA ASN A 343 -6.38 25.30 26.01
C ASN A 343 -7.07 25.42 27.38
N GLN A 344 -7.37 24.31 28.06
CA GLN A 344 -7.98 24.36 29.37
C GLN A 344 -6.93 24.69 30.44
N GLY A 345 -7.04 25.84 31.07
CA GLY A 345 -6.12 26.35 32.08
C GLY A 345 -4.82 26.93 31.51
N LEU A 346 -4.13 27.70 32.35
CA LEU A 346 -2.86 28.30 32.01
C LEU A 346 -1.75 27.24 31.92
N LYS A 347 -0.92 27.34 30.88
CA LYS A 347 0.25 26.46 30.70
C LYS A 347 1.54 27.27 30.78
N SER A 348 2.58 26.67 31.32
CA SER A 348 3.94 27.22 31.32
C SER A 348 4.91 26.31 30.58
N TYR A 349 6.12 26.80 30.30
CA TYR A 349 7.17 25.98 29.68
C TYR A 349 7.53 24.73 30.51
N ARG A 350 7.23 24.72 31.82
CA ARG A 350 7.48 23.59 32.72
C ARG A 350 6.49 22.46 32.52
N ASP A 351 5.33 22.77 31.94
CA ASP A 351 4.30 21.77 31.61
C ASP A 351 4.58 21.05 30.29
N LEU A 352 5.61 21.52 29.55
CA LEU A 352 5.99 20.99 28.23
C LEU A 352 7.25 20.11 28.34
N PRO A 353 7.35 18.99 27.60
CA PRO A 353 6.38 18.52 26.61
C PRO A 353 5.14 17.90 27.27
N LEU A 354 3.94 18.30 26.80
CA LEU A 354 2.68 17.68 27.20
C LEU A 354 2.23 16.70 26.11
N LYS A 355 2.08 15.43 26.46
CA LYS A 355 1.76 14.34 25.54
C LYS A 355 0.32 13.86 25.77
N LEU A 356 -0.58 14.10 24.83
CA LEU A 356 -1.98 13.66 24.89
C LEU A 356 -2.21 12.61 23.80
N SER A 357 -2.74 11.45 24.19
CA SER A 357 -3.08 10.37 23.26
C SER A 357 -4.58 10.09 23.23
N GLU A 358 -5.09 9.63 22.11
CA GLU A 358 -6.50 9.32 21.92
C GLU A 358 -6.67 8.15 20.97
N PHE A 359 -7.46 7.13 21.36
CA PHE A 359 -8.00 6.16 20.40
C PHE A 359 -9.25 6.76 19.76
N GLY A 360 -9.01 7.76 18.90
CA GLY A 360 -10.08 8.58 18.32
C GLY A 360 -10.69 7.93 17.09
N LYS A 361 -12.03 7.76 17.12
CA LYS A 361 -12.78 7.29 15.97
C LYS A 361 -13.03 8.45 15.02
N VAL A 362 -12.51 8.36 13.80
CA VAL A 362 -12.60 9.39 12.77
C VAL A 362 -13.33 8.87 11.52
N HIS A 363 -13.91 9.78 10.77
CA HIS A 363 -14.69 9.44 9.59
C HIS A 363 -14.21 10.27 8.40
N ARG A 364 -13.89 9.62 7.28
CA ARG A 364 -13.47 10.26 6.03
C ARG A 364 -14.28 9.73 4.87
N TYR A 365 -14.87 10.62 4.08
CA TYR A 365 -15.58 10.24 2.88
C TYR A 365 -14.58 9.84 1.79
N GLU A 366 -14.33 8.54 1.69
CA GLU A 366 -13.54 7.93 0.62
C GLU A 366 -14.48 7.55 -0.53
N SER A 367 -14.03 7.71 -1.77
CA SER A 367 -14.83 7.28 -2.93
C SER A 367 -15.06 5.76 -2.90
N SER A 368 -16.24 5.31 -3.35
CA SER A 368 -16.61 3.88 -3.30
C SER A 368 -15.61 2.98 -4.03
N GLY A 369 -15.04 3.44 -5.15
CA GLY A 369 -14.04 2.68 -5.91
C GLY A 369 -12.68 2.55 -5.24
N SER A 370 -12.41 3.34 -4.20
CA SER A 370 -11.14 3.27 -3.44
C SER A 370 -11.22 2.37 -2.21
N LEU A 371 -12.40 1.92 -1.80
CA LEU A 371 -12.58 1.08 -0.61
C LEU A 371 -11.97 -0.31 -0.82
N HIS A 372 -11.24 -0.80 0.19
CA HIS A 372 -10.54 -2.08 0.09
C HIS A 372 -10.45 -2.81 1.44
N GLY A 373 -11.51 -3.53 1.81
CA GLY A 373 -11.54 -4.26 3.07
C GLY A 373 -11.14 -3.40 4.26
N LEU A 374 -10.30 -3.91 5.17
CA LEU A 374 -9.74 -3.15 6.29
C LEU A 374 -8.66 -2.14 5.88
N MET A 375 -8.08 -2.27 4.68
CA MET A 375 -6.96 -1.43 4.23
C MET A 375 -7.38 0.01 3.93
N ARG A 376 -8.62 0.22 3.46
CA ARG A 376 -9.17 1.54 3.18
C ARG A 376 -10.66 1.58 3.48
N VAL A 377 -10.99 2.23 4.58
CA VAL A 377 -12.32 2.33 5.16
C VAL A 377 -12.75 3.80 5.29
N ARG A 378 -14.02 4.04 5.56
CA ARG A 378 -14.57 5.39 5.82
C ARG A 378 -14.67 5.73 7.31
N SER A 379 -14.75 4.71 8.16
CA SER A 379 -14.79 4.86 9.62
C SER A 379 -13.68 4.02 10.23
N PHE A 380 -12.78 4.64 10.98
CA PHE A 380 -11.64 3.96 11.58
C PHE A 380 -11.18 4.62 12.86
N THR A 381 -10.49 3.85 13.70
CA THR A 381 -9.91 4.31 14.95
C THR A 381 -8.41 4.53 14.77
N GLN A 382 -7.93 5.73 15.11
CA GLN A 382 -6.50 6.03 15.14
C GLN A 382 -5.94 5.91 16.56
N ASP A 383 -4.73 5.38 16.68
CA ASP A 383 -3.90 5.51 17.86
C ASP A 383 -3.18 6.86 17.86
N ASP A 384 -3.94 7.92 17.82
CA ASP A 384 -3.48 9.27 17.60
C ASP A 384 -2.87 9.88 18.88
N ALA A 385 -1.88 10.75 18.73
CA ALA A 385 -1.43 11.59 19.83
C ALA A 385 -0.80 12.90 19.37
N HIS A 386 -0.87 13.87 20.27
CA HIS A 386 -0.36 15.22 20.06
C HIS A 386 0.60 15.56 21.18
N ILE A 387 1.83 15.93 20.81
CA ILE A 387 2.87 16.35 21.74
C ILE A 387 3.03 17.85 21.61
N PHE A 388 2.58 18.57 22.61
CA PHE A 388 2.79 20.02 22.69
C PHE A 388 4.15 20.27 23.31
N CYS A 389 5.04 20.95 22.60
CA CYS A 389 6.41 21.16 23.03
C CYS A 389 6.93 22.56 22.62
N THR A 390 8.08 22.95 23.11
CA THR A 390 8.81 24.11 22.63
C THR A 390 9.59 23.78 21.36
N GLU A 391 10.00 24.79 20.57
CA GLU A 391 10.81 24.56 19.35
C GLU A 391 12.09 23.76 19.66
N ASN A 392 12.75 24.01 20.78
CA ASN A 392 13.98 23.30 21.16
C ASN A 392 13.78 21.82 21.55
N GLN A 393 12.55 21.40 21.79
CA GLN A 393 12.21 20.01 22.15
C GLN A 393 11.84 19.16 20.93
N ILE A 394 11.69 19.73 19.73
CA ILE A 394 11.22 19.01 18.53
C ILE A 394 12.10 17.81 18.23
N THR A 395 13.41 18.01 18.12
CA THR A 395 14.36 16.93 17.74
C THR A 395 14.35 15.80 18.77
N GLU A 396 14.41 16.13 20.07
CA GLU A 396 14.41 15.14 21.14
C GLU A 396 13.12 14.31 21.17
N GLU A 397 11.96 14.98 21.11
CA GLU A 397 10.66 14.28 21.14
C GLU A 397 10.43 13.47 19.84
N SER A 398 10.89 13.97 18.69
CA SER A 398 10.82 13.21 17.43
C SER A 398 11.66 11.92 17.47
N LEU A 399 12.84 11.96 18.08
CA LEU A 399 13.68 10.77 18.27
C LEU A 399 13.03 9.76 19.23
N LYS A 400 12.41 10.22 20.34
CA LYS A 400 11.65 9.34 21.26
C LYS A 400 10.49 8.67 20.56
N VAL A 401 9.74 9.40 19.72
CA VAL A 401 8.63 8.85 18.93
C VAL A 401 9.15 7.83 17.91
N THR A 402 10.21 8.16 17.19
CA THR A 402 10.83 7.24 16.20
C THR A 402 11.24 5.93 16.86
N LYS A 403 11.93 6.01 18.01
CA LYS A 403 12.32 4.83 18.77
C LYS A 403 11.12 4.00 19.20
N LEU A 404 10.08 4.64 19.76
CA LEU A 404 8.86 3.96 20.20
C LEU A 404 8.16 3.23 19.04
N ILE A 405 8.08 3.85 17.85
CA ILE A 405 7.51 3.23 16.65
C ILE A 405 8.28 1.96 16.27
N LEU A 406 9.60 2.05 16.18
CA LEU A 406 10.45 0.93 15.77
C LEU A 406 10.39 -0.23 16.77
N ASP A 407 10.40 0.07 18.07
CA ASP A 407 10.30 -0.93 19.14
C ASP A 407 8.94 -1.65 19.09
N ILE A 408 7.84 -0.91 18.85
CA ILE A 408 6.50 -1.48 18.68
C ILE A 408 6.45 -2.37 17.44
N TYR A 409 6.93 -1.91 16.28
CA TYR A 409 6.88 -2.70 15.06
C TYR A 409 7.66 -4.00 15.18
N LYS A 410 8.82 -3.96 15.85
CA LYS A 410 9.59 -5.16 16.17
C LYS A 410 8.80 -6.16 17.02
N ALA A 411 8.00 -5.70 18.00
CA ALA A 411 7.14 -6.56 18.81
C ALA A 411 6.06 -7.28 17.99
N PHE A 412 5.66 -6.70 16.85
CA PHE A 412 4.74 -7.31 15.88
C PHE A 412 5.44 -8.06 14.74
N GLY A 413 6.76 -8.29 14.82
CA GLY A 413 7.52 -9.06 13.85
C GLY A 413 7.91 -8.29 12.58
N PHE A 414 7.80 -6.96 12.57
CA PHE A 414 8.26 -6.12 11.46
C PHE A 414 9.68 -5.61 11.75
N GLU A 415 10.68 -6.25 11.13
CA GLU A 415 12.09 -5.87 11.30
C GLU A 415 12.54 -4.83 10.27
N ASN A 416 11.95 -4.83 9.08
CA ASN A 416 12.29 -3.93 7.98
C ASN A 416 11.31 -2.76 7.93
N VAL A 417 11.75 -1.60 8.38
CA VAL A 417 10.98 -0.35 8.35
C VAL A 417 11.69 0.65 7.44
N ILE A 418 10.94 1.19 6.48
CA ILE A 418 11.45 2.18 5.53
C ILE A 418 10.96 3.57 5.98
N LEU A 419 11.88 4.53 6.09
CA LEU A 419 11.53 5.92 6.40
C LEU A 419 11.37 6.72 5.11
N LYS A 420 10.28 7.51 5.05
CA LYS A 420 10.08 8.49 3.98
C LYS A 420 9.86 9.86 4.61
N TYR A 421 10.68 10.82 4.22
CA TYR A 421 10.51 12.21 4.58
C TYR A 421 9.71 12.94 3.50
N SER A 422 8.62 13.60 3.87
CA SER A 422 7.73 14.32 2.95
C SER A 422 7.71 15.81 3.31
N ASP A 423 8.06 16.65 2.34
CA ASP A 423 8.11 18.11 2.47
C ASP A 423 6.76 18.77 2.12
N ARG A 424 6.75 20.10 2.06
CA ARG A 424 5.54 20.92 1.87
C ARG A 424 4.77 20.62 0.59
N PRO A 425 3.43 20.42 0.68
CA PRO A 425 2.57 20.29 -0.50
C PRO A 425 2.22 21.65 -1.11
N ALA A 426 1.74 21.65 -2.35
CA ALA A 426 1.30 22.86 -3.05
C ALA A 426 0.14 23.57 -2.31
N LYS A 427 -0.86 22.81 -1.81
CA LYS A 427 -1.98 23.32 -1.00
C LYS A 427 -1.64 23.18 0.48
N ARG A 428 -1.30 24.29 1.15
CA ARG A 428 -0.89 24.28 2.56
C ARG A 428 -1.39 25.50 3.33
N VAL A 429 -1.31 25.46 4.66
CA VAL A 429 -1.53 26.60 5.57
C VAL A 429 -0.19 27.11 6.12
N GLY A 430 -0.16 28.38 6.57
CA GLY A 430 1.05 29.00 7.11
C GLY A 430 1.94 29.62 6.03
N ASP A 431 2.89 30.45 6.46
CA ASP A 431 3.86 31.10 5.59
C ASP A 431 5.11 30.23 5.37
N ASP A 432 5.91 30.58 4.37
CA ASP A 432 7.11 29.83 4.00
C ASP A 432 8.16 29.77 5.11
N LYS A 433 8.26 30.81 5.96
CA LYS A 433 9.24 30.84 7.08
C LYS A 433 8.90 29.78 8.15
N LEU A 434 7.62 29.60 8.45
CA LEU A 434 7.18 28.54 9.36
C LEU A 434 7.46 27.14 8.77
N TRP A 435 7.22 26.99 7.47
CA TRP A 435 7.53 25.75 6.77
C TRP A 435 9.03 25.45 6.74
N ASP A 436 9.87 26.44 6.44
CA ASP A 436 11.33 26.29 6.45
C ASP A 436 11.84 25.81 7.83
N LYS A 437 11.29 26.36 8.92
CA LYS A 437 11.61 25.93 10.29
C LYS A 437 11.15 24.49 10.57
N ALA A 438 9.92 24.17 10.24
CA ALA A 438 9.35 22.85 10.50
C ALA A 438 10.10 21.75 9.72
N GLU A 439 10.39 22.01 8.44
CA GLU A 439 11.16 21.10 7.58
C GLU A 439 12.60 20.92 8.09
N ALA A 440 13.27 21.99 8.45
CA ALA A 440 14.63 21.92 8.98
C ALA A 440 14.69 21.10 10.28
N ALA A 441 13.77 21.35 11.23
CA ALA A 441 13.73 20.65 12.50
C ALA A 441 13.41 19.15 12.33
N LEU A 442 12.46 18.81 11.46
CA LEU A 442 12.12 17.41 11.21
C LEU A 442 13.23 16.66 10.45
N LEU A 443 13.88 17.33 9.49
CA LEU A 443 15.01 16.75 8.76
C LEU A 443 16.23 16.55 9.67
N GLU A 444 16.46 17.44 10.64
CA GLU A 444 17.46 17.26 11.67
C GLU A 444 17.20 16.01 12.51
N ALA A 445 15.94 15.79 12.94
CA ALA A 445 15.54 14.61 13.67
C ALA A 445 15.74 13.32 12.84
N VAL A 446 15.41 13.35 11.54
CA VAL A 446 15.66 12.21 10.62
C VAL A 446 17.14 11.90 10.53
N LYS A 447 18.00 12.91 10.33
CA LYS A 447 19.46 12.73 10.26
C LYS A 447 20.02 12.22 11.59
N ALA A 448 19.54 12.73 12.71
CA ALA A 448 19.96 12.32 14.05
C ALA A 448 19.56 10.86 14.38
N SER A 449 18.53 10.33 13.77
CA SER A 449 18.12 8.93 13.92
C SER A 449 19.13 7.94 13.33
N LYS A 450 19.97 8.38 12.40
CA LYS A 450 20.96 7.56 11.65
C LYS A 450 20.33 6.42 10.85
N LEU A 451 19.05 6.52 10.53
CA LEU A 451 18.33 5.56 9.69
C LEU A 451 18.33 6.02 8.23
N ASP A 452 18.32 5.06 7.32
CA ASP A 452 18.16 5.34 5.89
C ASP A 452 16.76 5.89 5.61
N TYR A 453 16.68 6.93 4.78
CA TYR A 453 15.42 7.54 4.39
C TYR A 453 15.41 7.98 2.94
N SER A 454 14.21 8.03 2.37
CA SER A 454 13.96 8.63 1.06
C SER A 454 13.17 9.94 1.19
N ILE A 455 13.30 10.81 0.18
CA ILE A 455 12.55 12.08 0.12
C ILE A 455 11.35 11.88 -0.80
N ASN A 456 10.16 12.22 -0.28
CA ASN A 456 8.89 12.16 -0.96
C ASN A 456 8.36 13.60 -1.14
N LYS A 457 8.74 14.25 -2.26
CA LYS A 457 8.49 15.68 -2.49
C LYS A 457 7.01 16.00 -2.63
N GLY A 458 6.55 17.03 -1.88
CA GLY A 458 5.18 17.55 -1.99
C GLY A 458 4.12 16.72 -1.29
N GLU A 459 4.49 15.66 -0.55
CA GLU A 459 3.55 14.73 0.08
C GLU A 459 3.32 14.97 1.57
N GLY A 460 3.81 16.11 2.11
CA GLY A 460 3.56 16.54 3.48
C GLY A 460 2.06 16.76 3.76
N ALA A 461 1.70 16.86 5.04
CA ALA A 461 0.36 17.29 5.42
C ALA A 461 0.16 18.78 5.08
N PHE A 462 -1.09 19.22 4.92
CA PHE A 462 -1.35 20.63 4.59
C PHE A 462 -0.92 21.62 5.69
N TYR A 463 -0.62 21.13 6.89
CA TYR A 463 -0.21 21.92 8.07
C TYR A 463 1.25 21.71 8.49
N GLY A 464 1.96 20.68 7.97
CA GLY A 464 3.35 20.43 8.33
C GLY A 464 4.02 19.29 7.55
N PRO A 465 5.37 19.26 7.53
CA PRO A 465 6.14 18.16 6.97
C PRO A 465 5.96 16.90 7.82
N LYS A 466 6.22 15.72 7.21
CA LYS A 466 6.02 14.43 7.89
C LYS A 466 7.14 13.43 7.64
N ILE A 467 7.32 12.54 8.61
CA ILE A 467 8.02 11.26 8.45
C ILE A 467 6.95 10.17 8.37
N GLU A 468 7.07 9.30 7.38
CA GLU A 468 6.23 8.12 7.21
C GLU A 468 7.05 6.87 7.49
N PHE A 469 6.49 5.97 8.29
CA PHE A 469 7.07 4.68 8.60
C PHE A 469 6.33 3.61 7.81
N VAL A 470 7.06 3.00 6.87
CA VAL A 470 6.53 2.01 5.94
C VAL A 470 7.00 0.64 6.37
N LEU A 471 6.04 -0.24 6.67
CA LEU A 471 6.29 -1.64 7.02
C LEU A 471 6.42 -2.48 5.77
N ARG A 472 7.43 -3.36 5.71
CA ARG A 472 7.52 -4.39 4.70
C ARG A 472 7.09 -5.73 5.27
N ASP A 473 6.08 -6.34 4.66
CA ASP A 473 5.56 -7.62 5.12
C ASP A 473 6.41 -8.82 4.62
N THR A 474 6.05 -10.03 5.08
CA THR A 474 6.78 -11.28 4.77
C THR A 474 6.85 -11.65 3.29
N ILE A 475 6.00 -11.07 2.45
CA ILE A 475 6.00 -11.27 0.99
C ILE A 475 6.49 -10.04 0.22
N GLY A 476 7.10 -9.06 0.93
CA GLY A 476 7.78 -7.92 0.35
C GLY A 476 6.87 -6.76 -0.06
N ARG A 477 5.61 -6.69 0.43
CA ARG A 477 4.73 -5.53 0.18
C ARG A 477 4.97 -4.43 1.20
N ASP A 478 4.89 -3.19 0.74
CA ASP A 478 5.08 -1.99 1.54
C ASP A 478 3.74 -1.44 2.04
N TRP A 479 3.65 -1.17 3.36
CA TRP A 479 2.47 -0.66 4.04
C TRP A 479 2.81 0.59 4.85
N GLN A 480 2.32 1.75 4.43
CA GLN A 480 2.43 2.96 5.23
C GLN A 480 1.50 2.85 6.45
N CYS A 481 2.07 2.96 7.64
CA CYS A 481 1.36 2.88 8.92
C CYS A 481 1.65 4.09 9.80
N GLY A 482 2.82 4.14 10.43
CA GLY A 482 3.17 5.20 11.35
C GLY A 482 3.47 6.52 10.67
N THR A 483 3.18 7.61 11.37
CA THR A 483 3.52 8.96 10.93
C THR A 483 3.96 9.82 12.11
N LEU A 484 4.88 10.73 11.84
CA LEU A 484 5.25 11.82 12.73
C LEU A 484 5.28 13.12 11.93
N GLN A 485 4.57 14.15 12.37
CA GLN A 485 4.39 15.40 11.66
C GLN A 485 4.70 16.58 12.59
N VAL A 486 5.41 17.58 12.11
CA VAL A 486 5.71 18.80 12.86
C VAL A 486 4.79 19.93 12.42
N ASP A 487 4.04 20.47 13.35
CA ASP A 487 3.05 21.52 13.11
C ASP A 487 3.35 22.78 13.94
N LEU A 488 3.67 23.85 13.25
CA LEU A 488 3.87 25.19 13.80
C LEU A 488 2.64 26.10 13.55
N ASN A 489 1.59 25.59 12.96
CA ASN A 489 0.45 26.36 12.45
C ASN A 489 -0.82 26.20 13.30
N LEU A 490 -1.33 24.96 13.45
CA LEU A 490 -2.63 24.69 14.08
C LEU A 490 -2.72 25.18 15.54
N PRO A 491 -1.70 25.02 16.41
CA PRO A 491 -1.80 25.48 17.78
C PRO A 491 -2.10 26.99 17.86
N GLY A 492 -1.37 27.80 17.10
CA GLY A 492 -1.59 29.26 17.05
C GLY A 492 -2.96 29.65 16.47
N ARG A 493 -3.39 29.00 15.39
CA ARG A 493 -4.70 29.22 14.77
C ARG A 493 -5.86 28.90 15.70
N LEU A 494 -5.68 27.93 16.60
CA LEU A 494 -6.68 27.49 17.58
C LEU A 494 -6.48 28.14 18.96
N GLY A 495 -5.59 29.12 19.07
CA GLY A 495 -5.37 29.92 20.28
C GLY A 495 -4.58 29.24 21.39
N ALA A 496 -3.85 28.17 21.08
CA ALA A 496 -3.00 27.49 22.06
C ALA A 496 -1.78 28.35 22.43
N THR A 497 -1.56 28.55 23.74
CA THR A 497 -0.46 29.35 24.23
C THR A 497 0.09 28.79 25.53
N TYR A 498 1.39 29.08 25.80
CA TYR A 498 2.05 28.85 27.07
C TYR A 498 2.89 30.05 27.48
N ILE A 499 3.22 30.15 28.75
CA ILE A 499 4.15 31.20 29.29
C ILE A 499 5.57 30.61 29.27
N ASP A 500 6.46 31.27 28.53
CA ASP A 500 7.87 30.87 28.43
C ASP A 500 8.68 31.37 29.64
N LYS A 501 9.97 31.00 29.71
CA LYS A 501 10.91 31.35 30.79
C LYS A 501 11.04 32.87 31.04
N ASP A 502 10.90 33.65 29.97
CA ASP A 502 10.94 35.11 29.98
C ASP A 502 9.61 35.78 30.37
N GLY A 503 8.58 34.98 30.74
CA GLY A 503 7.24 35.48 31.03
C GLY A 503 6.41 35.84 29.80
N ILE A 504 6.95 35.63 28.60
CA ILE A 504 6.24 35.94 27.35
C ILE A 504 5.32 34.82 26.95
N LYS A 505 4.16 35.18 26.42
CA LYS A 505 3.18 34.24 25.87
C LYS A 505 3.61 33.78 24.47
N LYS A 506 3.78 32.47 24.28
CA LYS A 506 4.20 31.87 23.01
C LYS A 506 3.24 30.76 22.59
N ASN A 507 3.19 30.46 21.29
CA ASN A 507 2.47 29.27 20.78
C ASN A 507 3.35 28.03 20.90
N PRO A 508 2.84 26.89 21.37
CA PRO A 508 3.59 25.66 21.36
C PRO A 508 3.72 25.11 19.93
N VAL A 509 4.75 24.32 19.70
CA VAL A 509 4.82 23.40 18.56
C VAL A 509 3.97 22.18 18.89
N MET A 510 3.30 21.60 17.91
CA MET A 510 2.57 20.36 18.05
C MET A 510 3.14 19.28 17.13
N LEU A 511 3.55 18.15 17.73
CA LEU A 511 3.92 16.98 16.97
C LEU A 511 2.70 16.07 16.91
N HIS A 512 2.22 15.77 15.71
CA HIS A 512 1.19 14.76 15.49
C HIS A 512 1.86 13.42 15.26
N ARG A 513 1.41 12.38 15.94
CA ARG A 513 1.93 11.03 15.69
C ARG A 513 0.83 9.99 15.72
N ALA A 514 0.93 9.03 14.83
CA ALA A 514 0.21 7.75 14.89
C ALA A 514 1.24 6.64 14.72
N LEU A 515 1.11 5.56 15.50
CA LEU A 515 2.07 4.44 15.48
C LEU A 515 1.54 3.33 14.56
N PHE A 516 0.31 2.88 14.77
CA PHE A 516 -0.39 1.98 13.86
C PHE A 516 -1.06 2.72 12.68
N GLY A 517 -1.40 3.99 12.88
CA GLY A 517 -2.24 4.76 11.98
C GLY A 517 -3.72 4.44 12.19
N SER A 518 -4.33 3.63 11.32
CA SER A 518 -5.66 3.05 11.53
C SER A 518 -5.52 1.65 12.14
N LEU A 519 -6.21 1.37 13.25
CA LEU A 519 -6.24 0.04 13.85
C LEU A 519 -6.83 -0.98 12.87
N GLU A 520 -7.86 -0.61 12.13
CA GLU A 520 -8.49 -1.46 11.11
C GLU A 520 -7.46 -1.88 10.05
N ARG A 521 -6.74 -0.90 9.49
CA ARG A 521 -5.69 -1.16 8.50
C ARG A 521 -4.56 -2.02 9.08
N PHE A 522 -4.12 -1.72 10.29
CA PHE A 522 -3.06 -2.48 10.94
C PHE A 522 -3.47 -3.93 11.23
N ILE A 523 -4.73 -4.16 11.66
CA ILE A 523 -5.28 -5.52 11.81
C ILE A 523 -5.27 -6.25 10.46
N GLY A 524 -5.70 -5.60 9.38
CA GLY A 524 -5.64 -6.17 8.04
C GLY A 524 -4.21 -6.59 7.65
N ILE A 525 -3.22 -5.72 7.91
CA ILE A 525 -1.80 -5.99 7.66
C ILE A 525 -1.31 -7.19 8.51
N LEU A 526 -1.68 -7.25 9.80
CA LEU A 526 -1.30 -8.37 10.68
C LEU A 526 -1.89 -9.70 10.21
N ILE A 527 -3.16 -9.72 9.82
CA ILE A 527 -3.80 -10.93 9.29
C ILE A 527 -3.05 -11.43 8.04
N GLU A 528 -2.67 -10.55 7.14
CA GLU A 528 -1.95 -10.90 5.91
C GLU A 528 -0.48 -11.26 6.19
N HIS A 529 0.20 -10.52 7.07
CA HIS A 529 1.58 -10.78 7.46
C HIS A 529 1.74 -12.19 8.06
N TYR A 530 0.86 -12.54 9.00
CA TYR A 530 0.87 -13.85 9.65
C TYR A 530 0.08 -14.94 8.91
N ALA A 531 -0.52 -14.64 7.74
CA ALA A 531 -1.44 -15.56 7.05
C ALA A 531 -2.53 -16.12 7.96
N GLY A 532 -3.04 -15.30 8.89
CA GLY A 532 -4.00 -15.65 9.94
C GLY A 532 -3.44 -16.40 11.14
N LYS A 533 -2.17 -16.85 11.11
CA LYS A 533 -1.52 -17.56 12.23
C LYS A 533 -0.96 -16.56 13.24
N LEU A 534 -1.84 -15.81 13.87
CA LEU A 534 -1.46 -14.77 14.85
C LEU A 534 -0.64 -15.34 16.02
N PRO A 535 0.33 -14.58 16.56
CA PRO A 535 1.00 -14.93 17.82
C PRO A 535 -0.02 -15.18 18.93
N LEU A 536 0.30 -16.08 19.87
CA LEU A 536 -0.66 -16.53 20.89
C LEU A 536 -1.26 -15.37 21.70
N TRP A 537 -0.46 -14.37 22.05
CA TRP A 537 -0.91 -13.20 22.81
C TRP A 537 -1.94 -12.33 22.06
N LEU A 538 -1.89 -12.31 20.72
CA LEU A 538 -2.82 -11.57 19.87
C LEU A 538 -4.04 -12.42 19.46
N ALA A 539 -3.91 -13.73 19.43
CA ALA A 539 -4.97 -14.60 18.91
C ALA A 539 -6.28 -14.41 19.69
N PRO A 540 -7.41 -14.09 19.03
CA PRO A 540 -8.68 -13.89 19.72
C PRO A 540 -9.18 -15.14 20.42
N LYS A 541 -8.95 -16.30 19.81
CA LYS A 541 -9.13 -17.65 20.39
C LYS A 541 -7.76 -18.28 20.50
N GLN A 542 -7.22 -18.36 21.72
CA GLN A 542 -5.87 -18.87 21.95
C GLN A 542 -5.84 -20.39 21.97
N VAL A 543 -6.87 -21.00 22.53
CA VAL A 543 -6.98 -22.45 22.74
C VAL A 543 -8.36 -22.95 22.32
N ALA A 544 -8.43 -24.07 21.60
CA ALA A 544 -9.64 -24.86 21.45
C ALA A 544 -9.47 -26.19 22.19
N ILE A 545 -10.40 -26.50 23.10
CA ILE A 545 -10.43 -27.72 23.88
C ILE A 545 -11.36 -28.71 23.17
N LEU A 546 -10.83 -29.87 22.82
CA LEU A 546 -11.47 -30.84 21.92
C LEU A 546 -11.62 -32.19 22.66
N PRO A 547 -12.75 -32.45 23.35
CA PRO A 547 -13.03 -33.78 23.87
C PRO A 547 -13.23 -34.77 22.71
N ILE A 548 -12.64 -35.98 22.84
CA ILE A 548 -12.71 -37.05 21.83
C ILE A 548 -14.14 -37.61 21.74
N SER A 549 -14.84 -37.70 22.88
CA SER A 549 -16.25 -38.06 22.98
C SER A 549 -16.92 -37.26 24.10
N GLN A 550 -18.26 -37.29 24.17
CA GLN A 550 -19.06 -36.62 25.21
C GLN A 550 -18.72 -37.08 26.65
N GLU A 551 -18.17 -38.26 26.78
CA GLU A 551 -17.71 -38.82 28.04
C GLU A 551 -16.62 -37.96 28.74
N PHE A 552 -15.87 -37.18 27.94
CA PHE A 552 -14.79 -36.30 28.42
C PHE A 552 -15.18 -34.83 28.51
N ASP A 553 -16.46 -34.49 28.30
CA ASP A 553 -16.94 -33.10 28.34
C ASP A 553 -16.70 -32.43 29.70
N ASP A 554 -16.86 -33.15 30.81
CA ASP A 554 -16.65 -32.60 32.15
C ASP A 554 -15.17 -32.34 32.42
N TYR A 555 -14.27 -33.18 31.89
CA TYR A 555 -12.85 -32.91 31.96
C TYR A 555 -12.47 -31.70 31.08
N ALA A 556 -13.03 -31.59 29.91
CA ALA A 556 -12.84 -30.41 29.05
C ALA A 556 -13.30 -29.12 29.71
N LYS A 557 -14.44 -29.12 30.42
CA LYS A 557 -14.91 -27.97 31.22
C LYS A 557 -13.94 -27.63 32.35
N LYS A 558 -13.37 -28.64 33.04
CA LYS A 558 -12.34 -28.43 34.06
C LYS A 558 -11.08 -27.78 33.49
N VAL A 559 -10.63 -28.23 32.32
CA VAL A 559 -9.49 -27.63 31.60
C VAL A 559 -9.78 -26.17 31.23
N SER A 560 -10.98 -25.88 30.68
CA SER A 560 -11.42 -24.53 30.38
C SER A 560 -11.40 -23.61 31.62
N ALA A 561 -12.00 -24.07 32.70
CA ALA A 561 -12.02 -23.29 33.97
C ALA A 561 -10.60 -22.96 34.48
N GLU A 562 -9.62 -23.85 34.27
CA GLU A 562 -8.24 -23.60 34.66
C GLU A 562 -7.56 -22.60 33.73
N LEU A 563 -7.86 -22.63 32.42
CA LEU A 563 -7.41 -21.62 31.46
C LEU A 563 -8.02 -20.25 31.77
N ASP A 564 -9.32 -20.19 32.09
CA ASP A 564 -10.03 -18.94 32.43
C ASP A 564 -9.44 -18.25 33.66
N LYS A 565 -9.13 -19.01 34.71
CA LYS A 565 -8.44 -18.50 35.91
C LYS A 565 -7.12 -17.80 35.56
N ASN A 566 -6.46 -18.28 34.52
CA ASN A 566 -5.19 -17.76 34.04
C ASN A 566 -5.35 -16.77 32.88
N LYS A 567 -6.58 -16.31 32.61
CA LYS A 567 -6.92 -15.34 31.56
C LYS A 567 -6.51 -15.77 30.15
N ILE A 568 -6.49 -17.07 29.86
CA ILE A 568 -6.24 -17.62 28.53
C ILE A 568 -7.58 -17.78 27.81
N ARG A 569 -7.74 -17.07 26.69
CA ARG A 569 -8.96 -17.10 25.87
C ARG A 569 -9.13 -18.47 25.23
N ASN A 570 -10.17 -19.19 25.61
CA ASN A 570 -10.39 -20.55 25.16
C ASN A 570 -11.84 -20.79 24.74
N ILE A 571 -12.06 -21.86 23.98
CA ILE A 571 -13.37 -22.38 23.62
C ILE A 571 -13.37 -23.88 23.80
N ILE A 572 -14.52 -24.45 24.15
CA ILE A 572 -14.72 -25.89 24.21
C ILE A 572 -15.59 -26.31 23.03
N ASP A 573 -15.16 -27.27 22.24
CA ASP A 573 -15.95 -27.84 21.15
C ASP A 573 -16.67 -29.12 21.60
N LEU A 574 -17.89 -28.96 22.12
CA LEU A 574 -18.75 -30.06 22.59
C LEU A 574 -19.60 -30.68 21.49
N LYS A 575 -19.39 -30.35 20.20
CA LYS A 575 -20.12 -30.95 19.10
C LYS A 575 -19.88 -32.46 19.07
N ASN A 576 -20.92 -33.23 18.79
CA ASN A 576 -20.81 -34.68 18.63
C ASN A 576 -20.24 -35.06 17.26
N GLU A 577 -18.95 -34.69 17.06
CA GLU A 577 -18.22 -34.89 15.82
C GLU A 577 -16.90 -35.64 16.05
N LYS A 578 -16.39 -36.32 15.01
CA LYS A 578 -15.10 -37.02 15.09
C LYS A 578 -13.97 -36.03 15.39
N ILE A 579 -13.03 -36.41 16.24
CA ILE A 579 -11.90 -35.56 16.64
C ILE A 579 -11.12 -34.96 15.46
N ASN A 580 -10.93 -35.74 14.38
CA ASN A 580 -10.25 -35.24 13.19
C ASN A 580 -11.04 -34.12 12.47
N TYR A 581 -12.36 -34.13 12.53
CA TYR A 581 -13.20 -33.06 12.02
C TYR A 581 -13.04 -31.81 12.87
N LYS A 582 -13.12 -31.92 14.19
CA LYS A 582 -12.89 -30.81 15.13
C LYS A 582 -11.51 -30.18 14.94
N ILE A 583 -10.45 -31.00 14.85
CA ILE A 583 -9.08 -30.55 14.58
C ILE A 583 -9.01 -29.76 13.28
N ARG A 584 -9.63 -30.27 12.20
CA ARG A 584 -9.65 -29.59 10.90
C ARG A 584 -10.38 -28.25 10.97
N GLU A 585 -11.55 -28.19 11.58
CA GLU A 585 -12.36 -26.97 11.71
C GLU A 585 -11.59 -25.87 12.44
N HIS A 586 -10.99 -26.17 13.61
CA HIS A 586 -10.21 -25.22 14.38
C HIS A 586 -8.87 -24.85 13.74
N SER A 587 -8.25 -25.75 12.97
CA SER A 587 -7.06 -25.44 12.18
C SER A 587 -7.37 -24.49 11.02
N LEU A 588 -8.51 -24.67 10.35
CA LEU A 588 -8.99 -23.76 9.30
C LEU A 588 -9.28 -22.37 9.88
N SER A 589 -9.94 -22.30 11.05
CA SER A 589 -10.21 -21.03 11.74
C SER A 589 -8.97 -20.42 12.42
N LYS A 590 -7.77 -20.98 12.19
CA LYS A 590 -6.48 -20.47 12.65
C LYS A 590 -6.30 -20.40 14.17
N THR A 591 -6.97 -21.26 14.92
CA THR A 591 -6.76 -21.37 16.37
C THR A 591 -5.33 -21.89 16.65
N PRO A 592 -4.48 -21.15 17.39
CA PRO A 592 -3.06 -21.51 17.55
C PRO A 592 -2.82 -22.84 18.27
N ILE A 593 -3.62 -23.13 19.29
CA ILE A 593 -3.44 -24.30 20.16
C ILE A 593 -4.72 -25.12 20.19
N LEU A 594 -4.59 -26.43 19.96
CA LEU A 594 -5.66 -27.40 20.17
C LEU A 594 -5.28 -28.27 21.37
N MET A 595 -6.17 -28.38 22.35
CA MET A 595 -6.05 -29.23 23.53
C MET A 595 -6.99 -30.44 23.38
N ILE A 596 -6.44 -31.61 23.24
CA ILE A 596 -7.21 -32.86 23.07
C ILE A 596 -7.40 -33.51 24.42
N CYS A 597 -8.66 -33.89 24.73
CA CYS A 597 -9.06 -34.55 25.94
C CYS A 597 -9.62 -35.95 25.65
N GLY A 598 -9.00 -36.97 26.16
CA GLY A 598 -9.45 -38.37 26.10
C GLY A 598 -9.28 -39.08 27.43
N SER A 599 -9.46 -40.41 27.45
CA SER A 599 -9.35 -41.23 28.67
C SER A 599 -8.00 -41.07 29.36
N LYS A 600 -6.89 -41.18 28.61
CA LYS A 600 -5.54 -41.06 29.17
C LYS A 600 -5.27 -39.69 29.78
N GLU A 601 -5.75 -38.63 29.11
CA GLU A 601 -5.58 -37.27 29.58
C GLU A 601 -6.36 -37.04 30.87
N GLN A 602 -7.59 -37.53 30.96
CA GLN A 602 -8.42 -37.43 32.18
C GLN A 602 -7.83 -38.21 33.33
N GLU A 603 -7.42 -39.48 33.10
CA GLU A 603 -6.82 -40.33 34.14
C GLU A 603 -5.52 -39.76 34.74
N ASN A 604 -4.65 -39.21 33.86
CA ASN A 604 -3.35 -38.69 34.23
C ASN A 604 -3.38 -37.19 34.58
N GLN A 605 -4.56 -36.54 34.57
CA GLN A 605 -4.70 -35.09 34.74
C GLN A 605 -3.73 -34.31 33.80
N SER A 606 -3.65 -34.77 32.58
CA SER A 606 -2.77 -34.24 31.50
C SER A 606 -3.59 -33.69 30.36
N ILE A 607 -2.93 -33.12 29.36
CA ILE A 607 -3.52 -32.63 28.15
C ILE A 607 -2.58 -32.84 26.96
N THR A 608 -3.13 -33.23 25.80
CA THR A 608 -2.36 -33.35 24.58
C THR A 608 -2.48 -32.04 23.78
N LEU A 609 -1.36 -31.35 23.61
CA LEU A 609 -1.24 -30.09 22.89
C LEU A 609 -0.87 -30.33 21.43
N ARG A 610 -1.62 -29.72 20.52
CA ARG A 610 -1.27 -29.64 19.11
C ARG A 610 -1.19 -28.17 18.69
N ARG A 611 -0.09 -27.78 18.07
CA ARG A 611 0.14 -26.41 17.58
C ARG A 611 -0.27 -26.30 16.11
N LEU A 612 -0.86 -25.17 15.75
CA LEU A 612 -1.26 -24.88 14.37
C LEU A 612 -0.05 -24.96 13.42
N GLY A 613 -0.17 -25.79 12.38
CA GLY A 613 0.88 -25.99 11.38
C GLY A 613 2.00 -26.92 11.80
N GLN A 614 1.90 -27.60 12.95
CA GLN A 614 2.84 -28.62 13.40
C GLN A 614 2.14 -29.98 13.49
N GLU A 615 2.84 -31.03 13.07
CA GLU A 615 2.34 -32.42 13.22
C GLU A 615 2.62 -32.99 14.60
N LYS A 616 3.68 -32.51 15.23
CA LYS A 616 4.10 -32.96 16.57
C LYS A 616 3.04 -32.58 17.60
N GLN A 617 2.78 -33.51 18.52
CA GLN A 617 1.90 -33.35 19.66
C GLN A 617 2.72 -33.57 20.93
N ASP A 618 2.47 -32.78 21.95
CA ASP A 618 3.14 -32.89 23.25
C ASP A 618 2.07 -33.13 24.33
N THR A 619 2.19 -34.24 25.06
CA THR A 619 1.32 -34.53 26.22
C THR A 619 2.00 -34.05 27.48
N LEU A 620 1.36 -33.13 28.21
CA LEU A 620 1.89 -32.47 29.38
C LEU A 620 0.88 -32.57 30.56
N PRO A 621 1.33 -32.63 31.81
CA PRO A 621 0.47 -32.36 32.94
C PRO A 621 -0.28 -31.04 32.78
N LEU A 622 -1.58 -30.99 33.10
CA LEU A 622 -2.41 -29.82 32.85
C LEU A 622 -1.80 -28.53 33.41
N ARG A 623 -1.25 -28.58 34.63
CA ARG A 623 -0.61 -27.40 35.26
C ARG A 623 0.60 -26.89 34.48
N GLU A 624 1.41 -27.79 33.93
CA GLU A 624 2.58 -27.44 33.14
C GLU A 624 2.16 -26.80 31.79
N ALA A 625 1.16 -27.39 31.13
CA ALA A 625 0.59 -26.86 29.90
C ALA A 625 0.05 -25.43 30.10
N VAL A 626 -0.72 -25.20 31.17
CA VAL A 626 -1.25 -23.87 31.51
C VAL A 626 -0.11 -22.88 31.76
N ASN A 627 0.89 -23.23 32.57
CA ASN A 627 2.03 -22.36 32.86
C ASN A 627 2.83 -21.99 31.59
N LEU A 628 2.98 -22.93 30.64
CA LEU A 628 3.61 -22.70 29.36
C LEU A 628 2.81 -21.68 28.54
N LEU A 629 1.49 -21.87 28.43
CA LEU A 629 0.63 -20.99 27.66
C LEU A 629 0.51 -19.60 28.30
N VAL A 630 0.52 -19.48 29.62
CA VAL A 630 0.57 -18.17 30.29
C VAL A 630 1.79 -17.37 29.84
N LYS A 631 2.97 -17.99 29.81
CA LYS A 631 4.21 -17.32 29.36
C LYS A 631 4.12 -16.90 27.90
N GLU A 632 3.60 -17.78 27.04
CA GLU A 632 3.48 -17.51 25.60
C GLU A 632 2.35 -16.49 25.27
N SER A 633 1.39 -16.33 26.16
CA SER A 633 0.28 -15.37 26.04
C SER A 633 0.66 -13.95 26.48
N LEU A 634 1.85 -13.76 27.02
CA LEU A 634 2.33 -12.42 27.36
C LEU A 634 2.72 -11.65 26.11
N ALA A 635 2.28 -10.41 26.03
CA ALA A 635 2.75 -9.49 24.99
C ALA A 635 4.28 -9.29 25.10
N PRO A 636 5.00 -9.14 23.97
CA PRO A 636 6.44 -8.88 24.02
C PRO A 636 6.78 -7.65 24.86
N LYS A 637 7.81 -7.74 25.67
CA LYS A 637 8.38 -6.58 26.37
C LYS A 637 9.21 -5.77 25.37
N ILE A 638 9.08 -4.45 25.41
CA ILE A 638 9.82 -3.51 24.54
C ILE A 638 10.92 -2.84 25.35
#